data_67fd1f829db65b5eedf3223b4fb28137
#
_entry.id   67fd1f829db65b5eedf3223b4fb28137
#
_cell.length_a   1.000
_cell.length_b   1.000
_cell.length_c   1.000
_cell.angle_alpha   90.00
_cell.angle_beta   90.00
_cell.angle_gamma   90.00
#
_symmetry.space_group_name_H-M   'P 1'
#
loop_
_entity.id
_entity.type
_entity.pdbx_description
1 polymer ?
#
loop_
_entity_poly.entity_id
_entity_poly.type
_entity_poly.pdbx_seq_one_letter_code
_entity_poly.pdbx_strand_id
1 'polypeptide(L)'
;MKYVKLGFLLFFSLLQACPLDAQEWISAPDCDGMPIFRHTYRIAKPVQKALIHTSALGIYTFSINGKEMDDDQLKPGWTDYRKEIFYKEREIPTSSFRGDTLCIEAQVSRGWWAGGISRGIYGRDVKNAFICWIDLTYKDGTTERLTTDSTWLCATDGPLLMGDIYDGETYDARRRPQRWLNVVPNTDLKGRLVPEMGPKVRIRNAKLWRKPQHVTLYEGSRPTGTTYGQINVIRSLSHFAPILLKKGQTLLIDFGQNMVGWPKFNVQGEKGTELTFRFGEMLNYNGDEGRLDKGPAGSLWTYNLRTAKATLRYTLRGGGKSETYHPRHTFFGFRYAELTATSDVWVQRIVGQVVGSDIHEWGDFKCSNADINQLYSNIWWSQRGNFLSIPTDCPQRDERLGWTGDTQIFSTTALYNSDTKEFYRKWMRDMRNSQREDGAYCCTAPAANMWGYGGSAWGDAGIIVPWNVYVMTGDRQILVENYESMKRWMQHCADQKELGWEHIGAETDFGDWLAYKELEKRYVSYAYYAHTSQLMANIAQLLGKADTTYYTQLHADIIHEFQQRYITDGKINTGRDTQTAYLLALHFGLLADEQRPAAIQALRQNIENNGYRLSTGFVGTGILMETLTECGLTDLAYRLLLQRENPSWLYSIDQGATTVWERWDSYTLSSGFHKHEWNMNSFNHYSYGAVAGWFYSTILGIRPNPSLPGFAHIILSPQPGGDLTWAKGHTTTPYGKVSAQWKRLSDGRYKYTVNLPAQTTATLVHNGDSIALPQGTRRHTFILDL
;
A
#
# COMPACT_ATOMS: atom_id res chain seq x y z
N MET A 1 39.20 -48.30 22.94
CA MET A 1 39.69 -47.32 21.97
C MET A 1 38.92 -46.03 22.15
N LYS A 2 39.64 -44.94 22.29
CA LYS A 2 39.27 -43.69 22.97
C LYS A 2 38.17 -42.88 22.23
N TYR A 3 37.07 -42.56 22.98
CA TYR A 3 36.10 -41.55 22.62
C TYR A 3 36.65 -40.15 23.00
N VAL A 4 36.76 -39.24 22.01
CA VAL A 4 37.01 -37.83 22.20
C VAL A 4 35.65 -37.16 22.30
N LYS A 5 35.24 -36.66 23.48
CA LYS A 5 34.10 -35.77 23.69
C LYS A 5 34.56 -34.36 23.43
N LEU A 6 34.06 -33.74 22.35
CA LEU A 6 34.17 -32.32 22.11
C LEU A 6 33.01 -31.61 22.82
N GLY A 7 33.30 -30.97 23.94
CA GLY A 7 32.36 -30.12 24.66
C GLY A 7 32.20 -28.78 24.00
N PHE A 8 31.03 -28.48 23.45
CA PHE A 8 30.62 -27.12 23.08
C PHE A 8 30.25 -26.35 24.35
N LEU A 9 31.12 -25.44 24.78
CA LEU A 9 30.80 -24.43 25.78
C LEU A 9 29.95 -23.34 25.10
N LEU A 10 28.63 -23.38 25.31
CA LEU A 10 27.72 -22.27 25.05
C LEU A 10 27.98 -21.20 26.15
N PHE A 11 28.65 -20.13 25.78
CA PHE A 11 28.67 -18.91 26.54
C PHE A 11 27.27 -18.24 26.43
N PHE A 12 26.38 -18.56 27.35
CA PHE A 12 25.24 -17.72 27.64
C PHE A 12 25.77 -16.51 28.44
N SER A 13 26.01 -15.39 27.74
CA SER A 13 26.12 -14.11 28.44
C SER A 13 24.73 -13.80 29.00
N LEU A 14 24.58 -13.96 30.33
CA LEU A 14 23.49 -13.38 31.08
C LEU A 14 23.62 -11.84 30.98
N LEU A 15 23.04 -11.27 29.92
CA LEU A 15 22.56 -9.91 29.95
C LEU A 15 21.46 -9.89 31.02
N GLN A 16 21.79 -9.38 32.18
CA GLN A 16 20.78 -8.95 33.14
C GLN A 16 19.88 -7.98 32.40
N ALA A 17 18.68 -8.44 32.05
CA ALA A 17 17.62 -7.57 31.58
C ALA A 17 17.33 -6.60 32.75
N CYS A 18 17.90 -5.40 32.68
CA CYS A 18 17.37 -4.28 33.45
C CYS A 18 15.88 -4.16 33.12
N PRO A 19 14.99 -4.04 34.08
CA PRO A 19 13.57 -3.91 33.82
C PRO A 19 13.34 -2.73 32.89
N LEU A 20 12.51 -2.93 31.86
CA LEU A 20 12.03 -1.89 30.92
C LEU A 20 11.32 -0.73 31.64
N ASP A 21 11.07 -0.85 32.94
CA ASP A 21 10.32 0.08 33.77
C ASP A 21 11.02 1.39 34.14
N ALA A 22 12.32 1.55 33.77
CA ALA A 22 13.08 2.79 34.05
C ALA A 22 13.07 3.81 32.91
N GLN A 23 12.37 3.54 31.81
CA GLN A 23 12.29 4.43 30.64
C GLN A 23 11.00 5.24 30.67
N GLU A 24 11.11 6.53 30.67
CA GLU A 24 9.94 7.41 30.71
C GLU A 24 9.63 7.98 29.31
N TRP A 25 8.37 7.84 28.89
CA TRP A 25 7.83 8.62 27.82
C TRP A 25 7.70 10.08 28.26
N ILE A 26 8.26 11.00 27.50
CA ILE A 26 8.24 12.42 27.81
C ILE A 26 7.37 13.19 26.80
N SER A 27 6.61 14.17 27.29
CA SER A 27 5.78 15.10 26.53
C SER A 27 6.06 16.55 26.89
N ALA A 28 5.66 17.48 26.02
CA ALA A 28 5.61 18.88 26.37
C ALA A 28 4.47 19.12 27.39
N PRO A 29 4.62 20.04 28.35
CA PRO A 29 3.56 20.38 29.30
C PRO A 29 2.30 20.93 28.61
N ASP A 30 2.48 21.73 27.57
CA ASP A 30 1.42 22.30 26.74
C ASP A 30 1.14 21.41 25.54
N CYS A 31 -0.14 21.29 25.11
CA CYS A 31 -0.55 20.53 23.94
C CYS A 31 -0.39 21.30 22.62
N ASP A 32 -0.11 22.60 22.68
CA ASP A 32 -0.01 23.47 21.52
C ASP A 32 1.38 23.40 20.88
N GLY A 33 1.41 23.15 19.57
CA GLY A 33 2.64 23.13 18.78
C GLY A 33 3.25 21.73 18.57
N MET A 34 4.33 21.72 17.81
CA MET A 34 5.08 20.51 17.48
C MET A 34 6.35 20.48 18.34
N PRO A 35 6.42 19.62 19.38
CA PRO A 35 7.52 19.69 20.35
C PRO A 35 8.87 19.29 19.76
N ILE A 36 9.91 20.00 20.15
CA ILE A 36 11.30 19.60 20.02
C ILE A 36 11.76 19.17 21.40
N PHE A 37 12.23 17.95 21.53
CA PHE A 37 12.84 17.41 22.76
C PHE A 37 14.36 17.46 22.64
N ARG A 38 15.06 17.86 23.70
CA ARG A 38 16.52 17.97 23.71
C ARG A 38 17.12 17.57 25.05
N HIS A 39 18.21 16.83 25.00
CA HIS A 39 19.09 16.60 26.15
C HIS A 39 20.54 16.49 25.73
N THR A 40 21.45 16.86 26.63
CA THR A 40 22.90 16.70 26.42
C THR A 40 23.47 15.86 27.56
N TYR A 41 23.85 14.65 27.23
CA TYR A 41 24.51 13.73 28.15
C TYR A 41 26.01 14.04 28.26
N ARG A 42 26.55 13.89 29.48
CA ARG A 42 27.99 13.82 29.72
C ARG A 42 28.44 12.39 29.75
N ILE A 43 29.42 12.04 28.95
CA ILE A 43 29.94 10.67 28.80
C ILE A 43 31.26 10.59 29.54
N ALA A 44 31.29 9.97 30.68
CA ALA A 44 32.38 9.97 31.62
C ALA A 44 33.64 9.22 31.14
N LYS A 45 33.50 8.26 30.22
CA LYS A 45 34.55 7.33 29.81
C LYS A 45 34.62 7.18 28.30
N PRO A 46 35.75 6.75 27.72
CA PRO A 46 35.84 6.46 26.28
C PRO A 46 34.89 5.32 25.88
N VAL A 47 33.99 5.61 24.91
CA VAL A 47 33.01 4.67 24.41
C VAL A 47 33.65 3.70 23.43
N GLN A 48 33.32 2.41 23.57
CA GLN A 48 33.63 1.34 22.62
C GLN A 48 32.48 1.11 21.65
N LYS A 49 31.23 1.02 22.18
CA LYS A 49 30.00 0.81 21.40
C LYS A 49 28.85 1.59 22.04
N ALA A 50 27.99 2.14 21.19
CA ALA A 50 26.75 2.80 21.63
C ALA A 50 25.60 2.40 20.72
N LEU A 51 24.50 1.93 21.32
CA LEU A 51 23.25 1.62 20.62
C LEU A 51 22.18 2.59 21.13
N ILE A 52 21.57 3.34 20.23
CA ILE A 52 20.44 4.20 20.54
C ILE A 52 19.14 3.57 20.07
N HIS A 53 18.14 3.65 20.92
CA HIS A 53 16.79 3.22 20.65
C HIS A 53 15.86 4.41 20.75
N THR A 54 14.99 4.61 19.76
CA THR A 54 14.10 5.78 19.70
C THR A 54 12.72 5.40 19.26
N SER A 55 11.70 6.07 19.82
CA SER A 55 10.32 5.99 19.37
C SER A 55 9.57 7.28 19.68
N ALA A 56 8.36 7.44 19.10
CA ALA A 56 7.49 8.56 19.37
C ALA A 56 6.03 8.19 19.27
N LEU A 57 5.18 8.93 19.99
CA LEU A 57 3.75 9.03 19.74
C LEU A 57 3.54 10.18 18.74
N GLY A 58 3.50 9.83 17.48
CA GLY A 58 3.50 10.76 16.35
C GLY A 58 4.54 10.38 15.30
N ILE A 59 4.88 11.31 14.41
CA ILE A 59 5.99 11.18 13.47
C ILE A 59 7.16 12.01 14.00
N TYR A 60 8.38 11.44 13.96
CA TYR A 60 9.55 12.15 14.46
C TYR A 60 10.74 12.12 13.51
N THR A 61 11.53 13.17 13.59
CA THR A 61 12.92 13.21 13.11
C THR A 61 13.85 13.38 14.30
N PHE A 62 15.08 12.86 14.23
CA PHE A 62 16.02 13.06 15.32
C PHE A 62 17.44 13.26 14.82
N SER A 63 18.24 13.95 15.62
CA SER A 63 19.63 14.23 15.33
C SER A 63 20.51 14.01 16.56
N ILE A 64 21.76 13.68 16.30
CA ILE A 64 22.83 13.63 17.30
C ILE A 64 23.83 14.71 16.97
N ASN A 65 24.10 15.61 17.92
CA ASN A 65 24.98 16.77 17.73
C ASN A 65 24.65 17.60 16.47
N GLY A 66 23.34 17.71 16.16
CA GLY A 66 22.83 18.47 15.02
C GLY A 66 22.96 17.76 13.67
N LYS A 67 23.40 16.49 13.65
CA LYS A 67 23.45 15.67 12.45
C LYS A 67 22.32 14.62 12.49
N GLU A 68 21.53 14.55 11.44
CA GLU A 68 20.54 13.47 11.30
C GLU A 68 21.23 12.10 11.22
N MET A 69 20.61 11.11 11.83
CA MET A 69 21.21 9.79 12.01
C MET A 69 20.80 8.77 10.96
N ASP A 70 19.70 9.00 10.27
CA ASP A 70 19.17 8.09 9.25
C ASP A 70 18.36 8.82 8.18
N ASP A 71 18.03 8.12 7.10
CA ASP A 71 17.19 8.56 5.99
C ASP A 71 15.76 8.00 6.04
N ASP A 72 15.39 7.32 7.12
CA ASP A 72 14.06 6.78 7.33
C ASP A 72 13.05 7.93 7.52
N GLN A 73 11.94 7.86 6.79
CA GLN A 73 10.86 8.85 6.85
C GLN A 73 9.69 8.31 7.67
N LEU A 74 8.86 9.23 8.18
CA LEU A 74 7.60 8.91 8.87
C LEU A 74 7.75 7.89 10.02
N LYS A 75 8.86 7.98 10.78
CA LYS A 75 9.13 7.11 11.95
C LYS A 75 8.13 7.37 13.09
N PRO A 76 7.76 6.37 13.89
CA PRO A 76 8.23 4.99 13.91
C PRO A 76 7.51 4.07 12.91
N GLY A 77 6.53 4.55 12.16
CA GLY A 77 5.60 3.78 11.35
C GLY A 77 4.25 3.55 12.07
N TRP A 78 3.26 3.05 11.33
CA TRP A 78 1.93 2.87 11.89
C TRP A 78 1.68 1.43 12.36
N THR A 79 1.32 1.30 13.64
CA THR A 79 0.79 0.10 14.31
C THR A 79 -0.44 0.52 15.11
N ASP A 80 -1.18 -0.41 15.70
CA ASP A 80 -2.15 -0.04 16.73
C ASP A 80 -1.40 0.33 18.01
N TYR A 81 -1.22 1.62 18.25
CA TYR A 81 -0.45 2.13 19.39
C TYR A 81 -1.06 1.78 20.76
N ARG A 82 -2.29 1.27 20.81
CA ARG A 82 -2.88 0.70 22.02
C ARG A 82 -2.30 -0.68 22.35
N LYS A 83 -1.71 -1.36 21.38
CA LYS A 83 -1.17 -2.72 21.48
C LYS A 83 0.36 -2.72 21.41
N GLU A 84 0.92 -2.14 20.36
CA GLU A 84 2.35 -2.16 20.09
C GLU A 84 2.83 -0.87 19.43
N ILE A 85 4.04 -0.46 19.78
CA ILE A 85 4.72 0.70 19.19
C ILE A 85 6.11 0.28 18.81
N PHE A 86 6.48 0.57 17.56
CA PHE A 86 7.81 0.26 17.07
C PHE A 86 8.85 1.21 17.67
N TYR A 87 9.98 0.67 18.12
CA TYR A 87 11.19 1.44 18.34
C TYR A 87 12.24 1.13 17.29
N LYS A 88 13.05 2.13 17.00
CA LYS A 88 14.19 2.07 16.07
C LYS A 88 15.47 1.86 16.85
N GLU A 89 16.31 0.91 16.45
CA GLU A 89 17.65 0.70 16.96
C GLU A 89 18.69 1.18 15.96
N ARG A 90 19.69 1.92 16.44
CA ARG A 90 20.81 2.41 15.63
C ARG A 90 22.12 2.38 16.41
N GLU A 91 23.19 2.05 15.74
CA GLU A 91 24.53 2.26 16.28
C GLU A 91 24.92 3.74 16.15
N ILE A 92 25.42 4.33 17.23
CA ILE A 92 26.01 5.68 17.22
C ILE A 92 27.49 5.52 16.89
N PRO A 93 27.98 6.06 15.75
CA PRO A 93 29.40 6.05 15.45
C PRO A 93 30.19 6.74 16.57
N THR A 94 31.30 6.17 17.00
CA THR A 94 32.13 6.75 18.08
C THR A 94 32.64 8.15 17.74
N SER A 95 32.80 8.47 16.45
CA SER A 95 33.10 9.82 15.94
C SER A 95 31.98 10.85 16.18
N SER A 96 30.78 10.42 16.56
CA SER A 96 29.67 11.32 16.89
C SER A 96 29.80 11.92 18.29
N PHE A 97 30.63 11.35 19.16
CA PHE A 97 30.91 11.93 20.50
C PHE A 97 31.81 13.15 20.35
N ARG A 98 31.35 14.31 20.80
CA ARG A 98 32.11 15.55 20.80
C ARG A 98 32.81 15.74 22.18
N GLY A 99 34.01 15.22 22.29
CA GLY A 99 34.68 15.15 23.58
C GLY A 99 33.95 14.19 24.53
N ASP A 100 33.41 14.75 25.62
CA ASP A 100 32.64 14.06 26.64
C ASP A 100 31.12 14.29 26.54
N THR A 101 30.62 14.83 25.44
CA THR A 101 29.18 15.20 25.31
C THR A 101 28.49 14.55 24.13
N LEU A 102 27.21 14.26 24.33
CA LEU A 102 26.30 13.71 23.34
C LEU A 102 24.95 14.46 23.42
N CYS A 103 24.68 15.34 22.44
CA CYS A 103 23.43 16.08 22.36
C CYS A 103 22.44 15.35 21.47
N ILE A 104 21.30 14.98 22.02
CA ILE A 104 20.15 14.38 21.30
C ILE A 104 19.07 15.44 21.11
N GLU A 105 18.52 15.54 19.90
CA GLU A 105 17.37 16.39 19.61
C GLU A 105 16.38 15.64 18.74
N ALA A 106 15.08 15.66 19.11
CA ALA A 106 14.00 15.05 18.37
C ALA A 106 12.85 16.04 18.15
N GLN A 107 12.43 16.23 16.90
CA GLN A 107 11.23 16.97 16.52
C GLN A 107 10.08 15.97 16.35
N VAL A 108 8.95 16.17 17.02
CA VAL A 108 7.77 15.30 16.92
C VAL A 108 6.57 16.06 16.36
N SER A 109 5.76 15.41 15.52
CA SER A 109 4.51 15.93 14.97
C SER A 109 3.37 14.95 15.18
N ARG A 110 2.14 15.37 14.85
CA ARG A 110 0.92 14.60 15.13
C ARG A 110 0.93 13.18 14.55
N GLY A 111 1.28 13.02 13.27
CA GLY A 111 1.39 11.74 12.59
C GLY A 111 0.16 10.85 12.74
N TRP A 112 0.40 9.55 12.94
CA TRP A 112 -0.65 8.55 13.17
C TRP A 112 -1.18 8.50 14.62
N TRP A 113 -0.63 9.30 15.53
CA TRP A 113 -1.06 9.34 16.93
C TRP A 113 -2.12 10.41 17.20
N ALA A 114 -1.79 11.67 16.96
CA ALA A 114 -2.64 12.81 17.28
C ALA A 114 -3.17 13.55 16.02
N GLY A 115 -2.89 13.01 14.83
CA GLY A 115 -3.30 13.58 13.55
C GLY A 115 -4.73 13.29 13.15
N GLY A 116 -5.17 13.89 12.04
CA GLY A 116 -6.51 13.72 11.49
C GLY A 116 -6.87 12.25 11.22
N ILE A 117 -5.91 11.44 10.78
CA ILE A 117 -6.08 10.01 10.47
C ILE A 117 -6.44 9.15 11.69
N SER A 118 -6.05 9.59 12.87
CA SER A 118 -6.29 8.86 14.13
C SER A 118 -7.32 9.55 15.04
N ARG A 119 -8.06 10.52 14.50
CA ARG A 119 -9.03 11.28 15.29
C ARG A 119 -10.03 10.35 16.01
N GLY A 120 -9.96 10.33 17.34
CA GLY A 120 -10.83 9.55 18.21
C GLY A 120 -10.37 8.12 18.50
N ILE A 121 -9.36 7.58 17.80
CA ILE A 121 -8.83 6.23 18.04
C ILE A 121 -8.08 6.15 19.37
N TYR A 122 -7.18 7.12 19.62
CA TYR A 122 -6.31 7.14 20.81
C TYR A 122 -6.78 8.14 21.88
N GLY A 123 -7.86 8.90 21.63
CA GLY A 123 -8.39 9.94 22.49
C GLY A 123 -8.43 11.30 21.79
N ARG A 124 -9.15 12.28 22.42
CA ARG A 124 -9.33 13.62 21.82
C ARG A 124 -8.17 14.57 22.11
N ASP A 125 -7.56 14.47 23.28
CA ASP A 125 -6.56 15.42 23.80
C ASP A 125 -5.21 14.74 24.09
N VAL A 126 -4.86 13.73 23.26
CA VAL A 126 -3.61 13.00 23.41
C VAL A 126 -2.40 13.86 23.07
N LYS A 127 -1.35 13.75 23.86
CA LYS A 127 -0.10 14.48 23.66
C LYS A 127 0.89 13.70 22.80
N ASN A 128 1.61 14.41 21.95
CA ASN A 128 2.80 13.85 21.31
C ASN A 128 3.86 13.54 22.37
N ALA A 129 4.53 12.42 22.23
CA ALA A 129 5.55 12.01 23.18
C ALA A 129 6.78 11.44 22.44
N PHE A 130 7.90 11.44 23.16
CA PHE A 130 9.16 10.85 22.69
C PHE A 130 9.74 9.94 23.75
N ILE A 131 10.43 8.88 23.34
CA ILE A 131 11.21 8.01 24.20
C ILE A 131 12.53 7.67 23.52
N CYS A 132 13.60 7.66 24.34
CA CYS A 132 14.92 7.29 23.87
C CYS A 132 15.69 6.60 25.02
N TRP A 133 16.46 5.57 24.65
CA TRP A 133 17.48 5.05 25.55
C TRP A 133 18.73 4.70 24.74
N ILE A 134 19.89 4.78 25.42
CA ILE A 134 21.20 4.54 24.81
C ILE A 134 21.94 3.52 25.68
N ASP A 135 22.29 2.39 25.10
CA ASP A 135 23.14 1.38 25.73
C ASP A 135 24.60 1.65 25.34
N LEU A 136 25.40 2.04 26.30
CA LEU A 136 26.83 2.32 26.17
C LEU A 136 27.64 1.12 26.67
N THR A 137 28.67 0.77 25.91
CA THR A 137 29.77 -0.09 26.34
C THR A 137 31.06 0.72 26.28
N TYR A 138 31.73 0.86 27.40
CA TYR A 138 32.99 1.59 27.52
C TYR A 138 34.21 0.72 27.18
N LYS A 139 35.34 1.33 26.87
CA LYS A 139 36.59 0.60 26.55
C LYS A 139 37.14 -0.20 27.74
N ASP A 140 36.77 0.13 28.96
CA ASP A 140 37.08 -0.65 30.17
C ASP A 140 36.15 -1.85 30.41
N GLY A 141 35.22 -2.09 29.51
CA GLY A 141 34.24 -3.19 29.58
C GLY A 141 33.02 -2.90 30.46
N THR A 142 32.94 -1.76 31.14
CA THR A 142 31.76 -1.36 31.89
C THR A 142 30.63 -0.91 30.95
N THR A 143 29.38 -1.00 31.41
CA THR A 143 28.18 -0.62 30.65
C THR A 143 27.39 0.46 31.40
N GLU A 144 26.67 1.27 30.65
CA GLU A 144 25.77 2.30 31.18
C GLU A 144 24.55 2.42 30.27
N ARG A 145 23.36 2.66 30.85
CA ARG A 145 22.16 3.01 30.09
C ARG A 145 21.73 4.43 30.42
N LEU A 146 21.61 5.25 29.39
CA LEU A 146 21.05 6.59 29.45
C LEU A 146 19.61 6.55 28.92
N THR A 147 18.67 7.25 29.54
CA THR A 147 17.24 7.21 29.20
C THR A 147 16.64 8.61 29.13
N THR A 148 15.48 8.73 28.47
CA THR A 148 14.61 9.91 28.64
C THR A 148 14.11 9.94 30.07
N ASP A 149 14.14 11.14 30.67
CA ASP A 149 13.66 11.41 32.03
C ASP A 149 13.26 12.90 32.18
N SER A 150 12.92 13.32 33.37
CA SER A 150 12.51 14.69 33.73
C SER A 150 13.61 15.77 33.53
N THR A 151 14.86 15.38 33.26
CA THR A 151 15.96 16.32 33.01
C THR A 151 15.99 16.82 31.56
N TRP A 152 15.22 16.20 30.69
CA TRP A 152 15.07 16.65 29.32
C TRP A 152 14.30 17.96 29.22
N LEU A 153 14.61 18.72 28.18
CA LEU A 153 13.92 19.98 27.86
C LEU A 153 13.09 19.81 26.60
N CYS A 154 12.01 20.58 26.50
CA CYS A 154 11.22 20.69 25.27
C CYS A 154 10.92 22.14 24.91
N ALA A 155 10.69 22.37 23.61
CA ALA A 155 10.24 23.66 23.08
C ALA A 155 9.17 23.44 22.03
N THR A 156 8.10 24.26 22.04
CA THR A 156 6.97 24.19 21.08
C THR A 156 6.94 25.39 20.12
N ASP A 157 7.87 26.32 20.27
CA ASP A 157 8.01 27.53 19.44
C ASP A 157 9.02 27.38 18.28
N GLY A 158 9.35 26.14 17.92
CA GLY A 158 10.27 25.78 16.83
C GLY A 158 9.76 26.12 15.42
N PRO A 159 10.53 25.74 14.38
CA PRO A 159 10.20 26.06 12.99
C PRO A 159 9.02 25.25 12.43
N LEU A 160 8.79 24.03 12.90
CA LEU A 160 7.64 23.21 12.50
C LEU A 160 6.43 23.66 13.27
N LEU A 161 5.47 24.28 12.58
CA LEU A 161 4.24 24.82 13.19
C LEU A 161 3.09 23.81 13.15
N MET A 162 3.07 22.94 12.13
CA MET A 162 2.06 21.90 11.96
C MET A 162 2.67 20.77 11.11
N GLY A 163 2.41 19.54 11.50
CA GLY A 163 2.71 18.33 10.74
C GLY A 163 1.60 17.30 10.96
N ASP A 164 0.83 17.03 9.90
CA ASP A 164 -0.33 16.14 9.90
C ASP A 164 -0.39 15.37 8.59
N ILE A 165 -0.79 14.10 8.63
CA ILE A 165 -0.83 13.24 7.44
C ILE A 165 -1.89 13.74 6.44
N TYR A 166 -3.04 14.21 6.89
CA TYR A 166 -4.11 14.72 6.03
C TYR A 166 -3.94 16.19 5.65
N ASP A 167 -3.65 17.02 6.65
CA ASP A 167 -3.60 18.46 6.45
C ASP A 167 -2.31 18.95 5.80
N GLY A 168 -1.19 18.21 6.02
CA GLY A 168 0.09 18.53 5.42
C GLY A 168 1.12 19.06 6.41
N GLU A 169 1.90 20.09 6.02
CA GLU A 169 2.98 20.62 6.84
C GLU A 169 3.08 22.15 6.72
N THR A 170 3.29 22.82 7.85
CA THR A 170 3.61 24.25 7.90
C THR A 170 4.93 24.47 8.60
N TYR A 171 5.88 25.08 7.90
CA TYR A 171 7.24 25.32 8.37
C TYR A 171 7.65 26.79 8.19
N ASP A 172 8.14 27.42 9.26
CA ASP A 172 8.68 28.78 9.24
C ASP A 172 10.19 28.76 9.44
N ALA A 173 10.95 28.93 8.36
CA ALA A 173 12.41 28.87 8.38
C ALA A 173 13.08 30.01 9.19
N ARG A 174 12.33 31.04 9.58
CA ARG A 174 12.82 32.14 10.42
C ARG A 174 12.92 31.75 11.88
N ARG A 175 12.09 30.79 12.32
CA ARG A 175 11.96 30.43 13.73
C ARG A 175 13.12 29.58 14.22
N ARG A 176 13.42 29.77 15.49
CA ARG A 176 14.33 28.95 16.30
C ARG A 176 13.72 28.82 17.67
N PRO A 177 13.81 27.66 18.34
CA PRO A 177 13.35 27.53 19.73
C PRO A 177 13.98 28.59 20.63
N GLN A 178 13.15 29.36 21.33
CA GLN A 178 13.57 30.39 22.27
C GLN A 178 13.23 30.00 23.71
N ARG A 179 12.07 29.34 23.90
CA ARG A 179 11.54 28.99 25.21
C ARG A 179 11.69 27.49 25.44
N TRP A 180 12.65 27.11 26.25
CA TRP A 180 12.84 25.75 26.71
C TRP A 180 12.17 25.53 28.05
N LEU A 181 11.34 24.46 28.16
CA LEU A 181 10.59 24.05 29.34
C LEU A 181 11.05 22.66 29.76
N ASN A 182 10.85 22.31 31.02
CA ASN A 182 10.99 20.94 31.47
C ASN A 182 9.90 20.09 30.83
N VAL A 183 10.23 18.85 30.46
CA VAL A 183 9.27 17.86 29.99
C VAL A 183 8.37 17.38 31.15
N VAL A 184 7.26 16.77 30.80
CA VAL A 184 6.39 16.04 31.74
C VAL A 184 6.33 14.57 31.33
N PRO A 185 6.16 13.61 32.27
CA PRO A 185 5.90 12.22 31.95
C PRO A 185 4.61 12.09 31.14
N ASN A 186 4.62 11.20 30.12
CA ASN A 186 3.43 10.83 29.39
C ASN A 186 2.88 9.50 29.91
N THR A 187 1.65 9.51 30.40
CA THR A 187 0.96 8.35 30.96
C THR A 187 -0.18 7.83 30.07
N ASP A 188 -0.38 8.44 28.89
CA ASP A 188 -1.51 8.11 27.99
C ASP A 188 -1.34 6.73 27.33
N LEU A 189 -0.13 6.23 27.29
CA LEU A 189 0.25 5.06 26.56
C LEU A 189 -0.16 3.76 27.22
N LYS A 190 -0.65 2.81 26.43
CA LYS A 190 -0.99 1.45 26.85
C LYS A 190 -0.21 0.36 26.09
N GLY A 191 0.29 0.64 24.87
CA GLY A 191 0.99 -0.34 24.04
C GLY A 191 2.42 -0.59 24.50
N ARG A 192 2.92 -1.79 24.23
CA ARG A 192 4.30 -2.18 24.52
C ARG A 192 5.24 -1.74 23.40
N LEU A 193 6.46 -1.37 23.75
CA LEU A 193 7.54 -1.13 22.80
C LEU A 193 8.03 -2.47 22.21
N VAL A 194 8.14 -2.53 20.90
CA VAL A 194 8.66 -3.70 20.18
C VAL A 194 9.66 -3.26 19.12
N PRO A 195 10.67 -4.07 18.76
CA PRO A 195 11.56 -3.75 17.66
C PRO A 195 10.78 -3.54 16.36
N GLU A 196 11.22 -2.57 15.54
CA GLU A 196 10.61 -2.36 14.23
C GLU A 196 10.72 -3.62 13.35
N MET A 197 9.71 -3.82 12.51
CA MET A 197 9.70 -4.87 11.50
C MET A 197 9.14 -4.37 10.18
N GLY A 198 9.39 -5.10 9.11
CA GLY A 198 9.00 -4.73 7.76
C GLY A 198 9.89 -3.66 7.11
N PRO A 199 9.62 -3.29 5.87
CA PRO A 199 10.39 -2.31 5.12
C PRO A 199 10.17 -0.90 5.66
N LYS A 200 11.26 -0.14 5.75
CA LYS A 200 11.26 1.26 6.18
C LYS A 200 10.63 2.16 5.13
N VAL A 201 9.99 3.25 5.55
CA VAL A 201 9.56 4.29 4.62
C VAL A 201 10.75 5.17 4.26
N ARG A 202 10.97 5.40 2.97
CA ARG A 202 12.10 6.19 2.45
C ARG A 202 11.72 7.07 1.28
N ILE A 203 12.53 8.10 1.05
CA ILE A 203 12.57 8.76 -0.25
C ILE A 203 13.17 7.75 -1.24
N ARG A 204 12.35 7.34 -2.22
CA ARG A 204 12.72 6.31 -3.19
C ARG A 204 13.86 6.78 -4.12
N ASN A 205 14.46 5.84 -4.83
CA ASN A 205 15.55 6.11 -5.76
C ASN A 205 15.25 7.29 -6.70
N ALA A 206 16.23 8.14 -6.93
CA ALA A 206 16.10 9.35 -7.75
C ALA A 206 15.62 9.10 -9.21
N LYS A 207 15.76 7.88 -9.73
CA LYS A 207 15.18 7.47 -11.02
C LYS A 207 13.65 7.54 -11.03
N LEU A 208 13.01 7.40 -9.89
CA LEU A 208 11.56 7.50 -9.72
C LEU A 208 11.09 8.94 -9.55
N TRP A 209 11.98 9.88 -9.23
CA TRP A 209 11.58 11.27 -9.04
C TRP A 209 11.04 11.87 -10.32
N ARG A 210 10.07 12.77 -10.19
CA ARG A 210 9.38 13.38 -11.31
C ARG A 210 9.75 14.86 -11.46
N LYS A 211 10.35 15.19 -12.60
CA LYS A 211 10.48 16.59 -13.02
C LYS A 211 9.14 17.06 -13.56
N PRO A 212 8.77 18.34 -13.39
CA PRO A 212 7.59 18.88 -14.05
C PRO A 212 7.64 18.66 -15.58
N GLN A 213 6.58 18.05 -16.09
CA GLN A 213 6.40 17.81 -17.53
C GLN A 213 5.73 19.00 -18.21
N HIS A 214 4.87 19.69 -17.48
CA HIS A 214 4.21 20.90 -17.92
C HIS A 214 4.06 21.87 -16.75
N VAL A 215 4.18 23.18 -17.06
CA VAL A 215 4.07 24.25 -16.06
C VAL A 215 3.22 25.37 -16.66
N THR A 216 2.17 25.79 -15.95
CA THR A 216 1.28 26.88 -16.35
C THR A 216 1.29 27.97 -15.29
N LEU A 217 1.70 29.19 -15.68
CA LEU A 217 1.54 30.39 -14.89
C LEU A 217 0.21 31.03 -15.26
N TYR A 218 -0.66 31.26 -14.27
CA TYR A 218 -1.96 31.90 -14.50
C TYR A 218 -2.30 32.89 -13.39
N GLU A 219 -3.28 33.78 -13.67
CA GLU A 219 -3.78 34.76 -12.70
C GLU A 219 -5.29 34.92 -12.86
N GLY A 220 -6.04 34.56 -11.79
CA GLY A 220 -7.49 34.60 -11.80
C GLY A 220 -8.14 33.68 -12.84
N SER A 221 -9.35 33.98 -13.21
CA SER A 221 -10.15 33.25 -14.20
C SER A 221 -10.86 34.18 -15.18
N ARG A 222 -11.23 33.62 -16.33
CA ARG A 222 -12.04 34.30 -17.36
C ARG A 222 -13.33 33.53 -17.62
N PRO A 223 -14.44 34.21 -17.97
CA PRO A 223 -15.68 33.56 -18.37
C PRO A 223 -15.51 32.68 -19.62
N THR A 224 -16.22 31.53 -19.69
CA THR A 224 -16.21 30.60 -20.82
C THR A 224 -17.58 30.04 -21.17
N GLY A 225 -18.66 30.64 -20.70
CA GLY A 225 -20.03 30.09 -20.87
C GLY A 225 -20.38 28.98 -19.88
N THR A 226 -19.41 28.51 -19.06
CA THR A 226 -19.64 27.63 -17.90
C THR A 226 -19.69 28.45 -16.61
N THR A 227 -20.33 27.93 -15.55
CA THR A 227 -20.53 28.64 -14.27
C THR A 227 -19.21 29.11 -13.65
N TYR A 228 -18.16 28.29 -13.76
CA TYR A 228 -16.89 28.52 -13.06
C TYR A 228 -15.78 29.13 -13.93
N GLY A 229 -16.03 29.25 -15.23
CA GLY A 229 -15.03 29.79 -16.19
C GLY A 229 -13.78 28.96 -16.33
N GLN A 230 -12.70 29.57 -16.74
CA GLN A 230 -11.39 28.93 -16.99
C GLN A 230 -10.26 29.79 -16.41
N ILE A 231 -9.15 29.16 -15.97
CA ILE A 231 -7.94 29.88 -15.55
C ILE A 231 -7.47 30.85 -16.66
N ASN A 232 -7.03 32.03 -16.25
CA ASN A 232 -6.49 33.02 -17.18
C ASN A 232 -4.98 32.81 -17.32
N VAL A 233 -4.58 32.05 -18.34
CA VAL A 233 -3.18 31.63 -18.56
C VAL A 233 -2.33 32.81 -19.03
N ILE A 234 -1.26 33.09 -18.30
CA ILE A 234 -0.22 34.07 -18.66
C ILE A 234 0.87 33.41 -19.51
N ARG A 235 1.32 32.22 -19.09
CA ARG A 235 2.40 31.49 -19.75
C ARG A 235 2.28 29.98 -19.52
N SER A 236 2.58 29.19 -20.56
CA SER A 236 2.72 27.73 -20.48
C SER A 236 4.08 27.30 -20.97
N LEU A 237 4.67 26.30 -20.27
CA LEU A 237 5.98 25.73 -20.58
C LEU A 237 5.87 24.20 -20.62
N SER A 238 6.48 23.57 -21.62
CA SER A 238 6.56 22.11 -21.77
C SER A 238 7.56 21.45 -20.82
N HIS A 239 8.30 22.21 -20.05
CA HIS A 239 9.23 21.76 -19.02
C HIS A 239 9.48 22.90 -18.03
N PHE A 240 9.94 22.57 -16.83
CA PHE A 240 10.25 23.57 -15.83
C PHE A 240 11.53 24.36 -16.20
N ALA A 241 11.44 25.67 -16.12
CA ALA A 241 12.57 26.59 -16.12
C ALA A 241 12.44 27.55 -14.92
N PRO A 242 13.55 28.14 -14.41
CA PRO A 242 13.47 29.14 -13.36
C PRO A 242 12.48 30.25 -13.73
N ILE A 243 11.58 30.58 -12.81
CA ILE A 243 10.48 31.51 -13.05
C ILE A 243 10.26 32.44 -11.85
N LEU A 244 10.01 33.71 -12.12
CA LEU A 244 9.54 34.65 -11.13
C LEU A 244 8.03 34.49 -10.97
N LEU A 245 7.62 34.00 -9.81
CA LEU A 245 6.21 33.94 -9.39
C LEU A 245 5.89 35.23 -8.66
N LYS A 246 5.03 36.06 -9.23
CA LYS A 246 4.59 37.33 -8.61
C LYS A 246 3.44 37.07 -7.64
N LYS A 247 3.31 37.97 -6.67
CA LYS A 247 2.13 37.99 -5.78
C LYS A 247 0.83 38.03 -6.61
N GLY A 248 -0.15 37.18 -6.28
CA GLY A 248 -1.42 37.06 -6.97
C GLY A 248 -1.43 36.04 -8.11
N GLN A 249 -0.26 35.62 -8.59
CA GLN A 249 -0.13 34.57 -9.61
C GLN A 249 -0.11 33.17 -8.98
N THR A 250 -0.50 32.18 -9.76
CA THR A 250 -0.43 30.77 -9.41
C THR A 250 0.42 30.01 -10.44
N LEU A 251 1.35 29.21 -9.96
CA LEU A 251 2.15 28.29 -10.77
C LEU A 251 1.56 26.89 -10.63
N LEU A 252 0.84 26.44 -11.66
CA LEU A 252 0.34 25.07 -11.77
C LEU A 252 1.42 24.19 -12.38
N ILE A 253 1.71 23.06 -11.73
CA ILE A 253 2.77 22.13 -12.07
C ILE A 253 2.15 20.77 -12.32
N ASP A 254 2.29 20.23 -13.54
CA ASP A 254 2.00 18.83 -13.87
C ASP A 254 3.30 18.03 -13.84
N PHE A 255 3.40 17.06 -12.93
CA PHE A 255 4.52 16.12 -12.86
C PHE A 255 4.42 14.97 -13.86
N GLY A 256 3.32 14.89 -14.63
CA GLY A 256 3.09 13.85 -15.64
C GLY A 256 2.80 12.46 -15.08
N GLN A 257 2.81 12.30 -13.76
CA GLN A 257 2.60 11.04 -13.05
C GLN A 257 1.90 11.28 -11.73
N ASN A 258 0.78 10.61 -11.49
CA ASN A 258 0.18 10.53 -10.17
C ASN A 258 1.10 9.70 -9.26
N MET A 259 1.56 10.27 -8.16
CA MET A 259 2.59 9.69 -7.30
C MET A 259 2.33 10.00 -5.83
N VAL A 260 3.05 9.34 -4.95
CA VAL A 260 3.06 9.63 -3.51
C VAL A 260 4.42 10.17 -3.10
N GLY A 261 4.39 11.25 -2.32
CA GLY A 261 5.59 11.94 -1.86
C GLY A 261 5.36 13.42 -1.65
N TRP A 262 6.32 14.24 -2.08
CA TRP A 262 6.31 15.68 -1.90
C TRP A 262 7.21 16.42 -2.89
N PRO A 263 7.03 17.74 -3.09
CA PRO A 263 7.99 18.54 -3.83
C PRO A 263 9.24 18.79 -3.00
N LYS A 264 10.40 18.64 -3.62
CA LYS A 264 11.63 19.27 -3.20
C LYS A 264 11.85 20.47 -4.09
N PHE A 265 11.98 21.66 -3.48
CA PHE A 265 12.08 22.91 -4.22
C PHE A 265 13.30 23.75 -3.77
N ASN A 266 13.73 24.62 -4.66
CA ASN A 266 14.75 25.64 -4.40
C ASN A 266 14.18 26.99 -4.82
N VAL A 267 14.19 27.96 -3.90
CA VAL A 267 13.54 29.27 -4.06
C VAL A 267 14.39 30.38 -3.48
N GLN A 268 14.16 31.61 -3.95
CA GLN A 268 14.81 32.82 -3.43
C GLN A 268 13.78 33.96 -3.38
N GLY A 269 13.64 34.59 -2.24
CA GLY A 269 12.71 35.68 -2.04
C GLY A 269 13.00 36.48 -0.76
N GLU A 270 12.10 37.41 -0.47
CA GLU A 270 12.21 38.25 0.73
C GLU A 270 11.92 37.46 2.01
N LYS A 271 12.50 37.93 3.13
CA LYS A 271 12.22 37.38 4.46
C LYS A 271 10.73 37.47 4.79
N GLY A 272 10.15 36.33 5.16
CA GLY A 272 8.75 36.25 5.55
C GLY A 272 7.77 35.98 4.39
N THR A 273 8.26 35.86 3.15
CA THR A 273 7.44 35.38 2.05
C THR A 273 6.96 33.96 2.36
N GLU A 274 5.67 33.74 2.38
CA GLU A 274 5.06 32.42 2.54
C GLU A 274 4.75 31.83 1.17
N LEU A 275 5.22 30.62 0.94
CA LEU A 275 4.88 29.77 -0.17
C LEU A 275 3.77 28.80 0.27
N THR A 276 2.73 28.66 -0.54
CA THR A 276 1.67 27.67 -0.33
C THR A 276 1.56 26.75 -1.54
N PHE A 277 1.83 25.44 -1.31
CA PHE A 277 1.54 24.38 -2.27
C PHE A 277 0.24 23.71 -1.89
N ARG A 278 -0.64 23.49 -2.88
CA ARG A 278 -1.82 22.61 -2.80
C ARG A 278 -1.64 21.47 -3.77
N PHE A 279 -2.15 20.30 -3.43
CA PHE A 279 -1.93 19.08 -4.19
C PHE A 279 -3.25 18.45 -4.63
N GLY A 280 -3.25 17.81 -5.80
CA GLY A 280 -4.40 17.06 -6.31
C GLY A 280 -4.01 16.10 -7.43
N GLU A 281 -4.91 15.18 -7.70
CA GLU A 281 -4.71 14.13 -8.69
C GLU A 281 -5.17 14.53 -10.09
N MET A 282 -6.13 15.45 -10.18
CA MET A 282 -6.80 15.88 -11.41
C MET A 282 -6.96 17.40 -11.46
N LEU A 283 -7.28 17.89 -12.65
CA LEU A 283 -7.65 19.29 -12.87
C LEU A 283 -9.13 19.42 -13.15
N ASN A 284 -9.70 20.55 -12.80
CA ASN A 284 -11.06 20.93 -13.19
C ASN A 284 -11.21 20.94 -14.71
N TYR A 285 -12.21 20.23 -15.23
CA TYR A 285 -12.50 20.18 -16.65
C TYR A 285 -13.44 21.33 -17.06
N ASN A 286 -13.62 21.53 -18.36
CA ASN A 286 -14.49 22.60 -18.88
C ASN A 286 -15.95 22.15 -18.94
N GLY A 287 -16.61 22.04 -17.79
CA GLY A 287 -18.02 21.69 -17.60
C GLY A 287 -18.48 22.03 -16.20
N ASP A 288 -19.76 22.02 -15.92
CA ASP A 288 -20.33 22.40 -14.62
C ASP A 288 -20.64 21.19 -13.72
N GLU A 289 -20.68 20.00 -14.28
CA GLU A 289 -21.07 18.81 -13.55
C GLU A 289 -19.93 18.21 -12.71
N GLY A 290 -20.25 17.72 -11.51
CA GLY A 290 -19.26 17.09 -10.61
C GLY A 290 -18.20 18.04 -10.05
N ARG A 291 -18.44 19.37 -10.11
CA ARG A 291 -17.46 20.39 -9.74
C ARG A 291 -17.87 21.15 -8.48
N LEU A 292 -17.89 20.45 -7.37
CA LEU A 292 -18.30 21.04 -6.08
C LEU A 292 -17.22 21.90 -5.43
N ASP A 293 -15.97 21.79 -5.83
CA ASP A 293 -14.90 22.68 -5.38
C ASP A 293 -14.98 24.08 -6.03
N LYS A 294 -15.90 24.26 -7.00
CA LYS A 294 -16.16 25.54 -7.70
C LYS A 294 -14.94 26.16 -8.37
N GLY A 295 -13.90 25.37 -8.63
CA GLY A 295 -12.69 25.85 -9.30
C GLY A 295 -12.88 26.11 -10.78
N PRO A 296 -12.21 27.09 -11.41
CA PRO A 296 -12.24 27.29 -12.86
C PRO A 296 -11.58 26.15 -13.60
N ALA A 297 -12.00 25.88 -14.86
CA ALA A 297 -11.40 24.85 -15.70
C ALA A 297 -9.88 25.04 -15.80
N GLY A 298 -9.13 23.96 -15.67
CA GLY A 298 -7.66 23.95 -15.64
C GLY A 298 -7.01 24.24 -14.29
N SER A 299 -7.78 24.66 -13.26
CA SER A 299 -7.27 24.72 -11.90
C SER A 299 -7.29 23.33 -11.22
N LEU A 300 -6.63 23.22 -10.08
CA LEU A 300 -6.58 21.99 -9.32
C LEU A 300 -7.97 21.55 -8.86
N TRP A 301 -8.34 20.27 -9.12
CA TRP A 301 -9.57 19.69 -8.58
C TRP A 301 -9.27 19.02 -7.24
N THR A 302 -9.97 19.46 -6.18
CA THR A 302 -9.68 19.07 -4.80
C THR A 302 -10.86 18.45 -4.07
N TYR A 303 -12.00 18.26 -4.74
CA TYR A 303 -13.20 17.79 -4.07
C TYR A 303 -13.05 16.38 -3.48
N ASN A 304 -12.32 15.50 -4.17
CA ASN A 304 -12.03 14.14 -3.69
C ASN A 304 -11.04 14.07 -2.52
N LEU A 305 -10.47 15.19 -2.09
CA LEU A 305 -9.67 15.23 -0.87
C LEU A 305 -10.52 15.15 0.40
N ARG A 306 -11.83 15.41 0.28
CA ARG A 306 -12.81 15.48 1.38
C ARG A 306 -12.37 16.54 2.39
N THR A 307 -12.05 16.13 3.65
CA THR A 307 -11.60 17.06 4.72
C THR A 307 -10.09 17.26 4.75
N ALA A 308 -9.32 16.44 4.04
CA ALA A 308 -7.87 16.58 3.96
C ALA A 308 -7.49 17.87 3.23
N LYS A 309 -6.65 18.71 3.86
CA LYS A 309 -6.22 19.98 3.24
C LYS A 309 -5.10 19.80 2.23
N ALA A 310 -4.31 18.74 2.36
CA ALA A 310 -3.20 18.41 1.48
C ALA A 310 -2.37 19.65 1.09
N THR A 311 -1.89 20.40 2.08
CA THR A 311 -1.26 21.71 1.89
C THR A 311 0.14 21.76 2.53
N LEU A 312 1.12 22.26 1.77
CA LEU A 312 2.45 22.56 2.30
C LEU A 312 2.64 24.10 2.33
N ARG A 313 2.97 24.63 3.51
CA ARG A 313 3.34 26.03 3.69
C ARG A 313 4.78 26.16 4.14
N TYR A 314 5.52 27.03 3.48
CA TYR A 314 6.91 27.31 3.82
C TYR A 314 7.14 28.82 3.86
N THR A 315 7.58 29.34 5.01
CA THR A 315 7.94 30.74 5.16
C THR A 315 9.46 30.92 5.04
N LEU A 316 9.88 31.74 4.08
CA LEU A 316 11.28 31.98 3.79
C LEU A 316 12.01 32.71 4.94
N ARG A 317 13.22 32.25 5.22
CA ARG A 317 14.16 32.95 6.09
C ARG A 317 14.65 34.24 5.45
N GLY A 318 14.81 34.27 4.11
CA GLY A 318 15.29 35.37 3.33
C GLY A 318 16.82 35.58 3.45
N GLY A 319 17.27 36.82 3.22
CA GLY A 319 18.69 37.16 3.29
C GLY A 319 19.45 36.99 1.96
N GLY A 320 18.72 37.01 0.83
CA GLY A 320 19.28 37.01 -0.53
C GLY A 320 19.88 35.68 -1.00
N LYS A 321 19.82 34.62 -0.18
CA LYS A 321 20.30 33.28 -0.52
C LYS A 321 19.15 32.38 -0.96
N SER A 322 19.45 31.44 -1.85
CA SER A 322 18.51 30.36 -2.19
C SER A 322 18.26 29.43 -1.01
N GLU A 323 17.02 29.04 -0.83
CA GLU A 323 16.56 28.09 0.19
C GLU A 323 16.06 26.82 -0.46
N THR A 324 16.49 25.66 0.07
CA THR A 324 16.04 24.36 -0.38
C THR A 324 15.24 23.71 0.73
N TYR A 325 14.05 23.19 0.39
CA TYR A 325 13.18 22.52 1.35
C TYR A 325 12.42 21.35 0.73
N HIS A 326 12.01 20.42 1.58
CA HIS A 326 10.99 19.41 1.37
C HIS A 326 10.37 19.04 2.74
N PRO A 327 9.07 18.70 2.80
CA PRO A 327 8.42 18.32 4.07
C PRO A 327 8.94 16.96 4.58
N ARG A 328 8.66 16.66 5.85
CA ARG A 328 9.17 15.47 6.55
C ARG A 328 8.13 14.79 7.43
N HIS A 329 7.05 15.48 7.75
CA HIS A 329 6.06 15.08 8.74
C HIS A 329 4.68 14.82 8.13
N THR A 330 4.63 14.60 6.81
CA THR A 330 3.43 14.33 6.02
C THR A 330 3.80 13.61 4.73
N PHE A 331 2.81 13.25 3.91
CA PHE A 331 2.96 12.88 2.50
C PHE A 331 1.69 13.23 1.73
N PHE A 332 1.81 13.34 0.42
CA PHE A 332 0.72 13.71 -0.49
C PHE A 332 0.60 12.68 -1.61
N GLY A 333 -0.65 12.38 -2.03
CA GLY A 333 -0.97 11.70 -3.27
C GLY A 333 -1.34 12.75 -4.32
N PHE A 334 -0.59 12.86 -5.43
CA PHE A 334 -0.80 13.92 -6.40
C PHE A 334 -0.13 13.67 -7.76
N ARG A 335 -0.73 14.23 -8.79
CA ARG A 335 -0.09 14.47 -10.09
C ARG A 335 0.22 15.96 -10.27
N TYR A 336 -0.66 16.83 -9.74
CA TYR A 336 -0.61 18.26 -9.92
C TYR A 336 -0.33 18.98 -8.59
N ALA A 337 0.36 20.11 -8.68
CA ALA A 337 0.52 21.03 -7.56
C ALA A 337 0.31 22.47 -8.03
N GLU A 338 -0.40 23.26 -7.23
CA GLU A 338 -0.48 24.71 -7.36
C GLU A 338 0.41 25.38 -6.33
N LEU A 339 1.26 26.29 -6.76
CA LEU A 339 2.12 27.10 -5.91
C LEU A 339 1.70 28.57 -5.99
N THR A 340 1.44 29.18 -4.83
CA THR A 340 1.25 30.62 -4.67
C THR A 340 2.24 31.20 -3.68
N ALA A 341 2.44 32.52 -3.71
CA ALA A 341 3.33 33.22 -2.80
C ALA A 341 2.72 34.55 -2.32
N THR A 342 3.04 34.94 -1.06
CA THR A 342 2.56 36.21 -0.48
C THR A 342 3.31 37.44 -0.97
N SER A 343 4.50 37.25 -1.58
CA SER A 343 5.32 38.26 -2.24
C SER A 343 6.05 37.61 -3.42
N ASP A 344 6.68 38.41 -4.26
CA ASP A 344 7.42 37.92 -5.42
C ASP A 344 8.55 36.97 -5.01
N VAL A 345 8.67 35.84 -5.71
CA VAL A 345 9.66 34.80 -5.40
C VAL A 345 10.23 34.19 -6.65
N TRP A 346 11.55 34.01 -6.72
CA TRP A 346 12.18 33.21 -7.76
C TRP A 346 12.07 31.72 -7.39
N VAL A 347 11.40 30.98 -8.24
CA VAL A 347 11.33 29.51 -8.17
C VAL A 347 12.40 28.97 -9.09
N GLN A 348 13.48 28.45 -8.51
CA GLN A 348 14.69 28.05 -9.26
C GLN A 348 14.66 26.59 -9.66
N ARG A 349 14.07 25.73 -8.81
CA ARG A 349 13.97 24.29 -9.05
C ARG A 349 12.78 23.69 -8.30
N ILE A 350 12.09 22.76 -8.95
CA ILE A 350 11.11 21.88 -8.31
C ILE A 350 11.28 20.47 -8.86
N VAL A 351 11.17 19.46 -7.99
CA VAL A 351 11.13 18.06 -8.36
C VAL A 351 10.21 17.31 -7.40
N GLY A 352 9.35 16.44 -7.91
CA GLY A 352 8.57 15.51 -7.11
C GLY A 352 9.44 14.35 -6.62
N GLN A 353 9.68 14.28 -5.32
CA GLN A 353 10.33 13.14 -4.67
C GLN A 353 9.29 12.09 -4.34
N VAL A 354 9.53 10.86 -4.75
CA VAL A 354 8.65 9.71 -4.47
C VAL A 354 9.02 9.14 -3.12
N VAL A 355 8.01 8.89 -2.28
CA VAL A 355 8.13 8.31 -0.94
C VAL A 355 7.29 7.05 -0.86
N GLY A 356 7.76 6.05 -0.14
CA GLY A 356 7.05 4.79 0.08
C GLY A 356 7.90 3.80 0.85
N SER A 357 7.34 2.66 1.21
CA SER A 357 8.10 1.58 1.83
C SER A 357 9.21 1.09 0.91
N ASP A 358 10.41 0.89 1.46
CA ASP A 358 11.61 0.49 0.70
C ASP A 358 11.57 -1.00 0.36
N ILE A 359 10.58 -1.37 -0.46
CA ILE A 359 10.38 -2.72 -0.97
C ILE A 359 11.21 -2.88 -2.24
N HIS A 360 11.93 -4.00 -2.33
CA HIS A 360 12.72 -4.33 -3.52
C HIS A 360 11.80 -4.69 -4.69
N GLU A 361 11.85 -3.88 -5.75
CA GLU A 361 11.09 -4.09 -6.98
C GLU A 361 11.84 -5.05 -7.90
N TRP A 362 11.24 -6.17 -8.26
CA TRP A 362 11.88 -7.23 -9.02
C TRP A 362 11.12 -7.76 -10.23
N GLY A 363 9.82 -7.44 -10.33
CA GLY A 363 9.01 -7.85 -11.46
C GLY A 363 9.13 -6.91 -12.66
N ASP A 364 8.97 -7.46 -13.85
CA ASP A 364 8.86 -6.68 -15.09
C ASP A 364 7.96 -7.41 -16.10
N PHE A 365 7.18 -6.66 -16.83
CA PHE A 365 6.34 -7.15 -17.91
C PHE A 365 6.31 -6.15 -19.06
N LYS A 366 6.44 -6.64 -20.28
CA LYS A 366 6.23 -5.87 -21.51
C LYS A 366 5.63 -6.76 -22.59
N CYS A 367 4.78 -6.17 -23.41
CA CYS A 367 4.20 -6.83 -24.58
C CYS A 367 4.16 -5.88 -25.80
N SER A 368 3.67 -6.38 -26.91
CA SER A 368 3.56 -5.63 -28.17
C SER A 368 2.52 -4.51 -28.15
N ASN A 369 1.59 -4.52 -27.17
CA ASN A 369 0.54 -3.52 -27.03
C ASN A 369 0.98 -2.42 -26.06
N ALA A 370 1.02 -1.17 -26.52
CA ALA A 370 1.49 -0.03 -25.74
C ALA A 370 0.56 0.31 -24.56
N ASP A 371 -0.75 0.12 -24.73
CA ASP A 371 -1.75 0.46 -23.70
C ASP A 371 -1.73 -0.55 -22.55
N ILE A 372 -1.50 -1.84 -22.84
CA ILE A 372 -1.27 -2.84 -21.81
C ILE A 372 0.03 -2.54 -21.03
N ASN A 373 1.08 -2.08 -21.71
CA ASN A 373 2.31 -1.65 -21.03
C ASN A 373 2.06 -0.42 -20.15
N GLN A 374 1.20 0.51 -20.59
CA GLN A 374 0.79 1.65 -19.77
C GLN A 374 -0.05 1.19 -18.56
N LEU A 375 -0.99 0.27 -18.74
CA LEU A 375 -1.77 -0.32 -17.65
C LEU A 375 -0.84 -0.96 -16.61
N TYR A 376 0.13 -1.75 -17.04
CA TYR A 376 1.11 -2.34 -16.14
C TYR A 376 1.93 -1.29 -15.39
N SER A 377 2.33 -0.21 -16.06
CA SER A 377 2.98 0.94 -15.41
C SER A 377 2.08 1.59 -14.37
N ASN A 378 0.79 1.79 -14.68
CA ASN A 378 -0.18 2.37 -13.75
C ASN A 378 -0.35 1.51 -12.48
N ILE A 379 -0.40 0.18 -12.66
CA ILE A 379 -0.48 -0.78 -11.54
C ILE A 379 0.76 -0.66 -10.64
N TRP A 380 1.94 -0.56 -11.22
CA TRP A 380 3.18 -0.33 -10.46
C TRP A 380 3.16 0.97 -9.66
N TRP A 381 2.68 2.07 -10.28
CA TRP A 381 2.61 3.35 -9.61
C TRP A 381 1.57 3.36 -8.48
N SER A 382 0.46 2.64 -8.65
CA SER A 382 -0.53 2.48 -7.59
C SER A 382 0.00 1.65 -6.42
N GLN A 383 0.72 0.55 -6.69
CA GLN A 383 1.38 -0.23 -5.65
C GLN A 383 2.42 0.59 -4.88
N ARG A 384 3.32 1.31 -5.56
CA ARG A 384 4.33 2.17 -4.91
C ARG A 384 3.70 3.25 -4.04
N GLY A 385 2.63 3.86 -4.53
CA GLY A 385 1.96 4.95 -3.84
C GLY A 385 1.22 4.50 -2.59
N ASN A 386 0.68 3.29 -2.60
CA ASN A 386 -0.16 2.79 -1.52
C ASN A 386 0.58 1.85 -0.56
N PHE A 387 1.78 1.39 -0.89
CA PHE A 387 2.60 0.60 0.04
C PHE A 387 3.51 1.53 0.84
N LEU A 388 2.94 2.19 1.85
CA LEU A 388 3.59 3.17 2.71
C LEU A 388 3.31 2.88 4.18
N SER A 389 4.23 2.17 4.85
CA SER A 389 4.09 1.61 6.22
C SER A 389 3.05 0.50 6.33
N ILE A 390 1.91 0.65 5.68
CA ILE A 390 0.80 -0.30 5.53
C ILE A 390 0.32 -0.26 4.06
N PRO A 391 -0.45 -1.24 3.59
CA PRO A 391 -1.09 -1.18 2.26
C PRO A 391 -2.33 -0.27 2.32
N THR A 392 -2.14 1.04 2.07
CA THR A 392 -3.25 2.00 2.08
C THR A 392 -4.13 1.83 0.84
N ASP A 393 -5.43 2.09 0.97
CA ASP A 393 -6.39 2.11 -0.13
C ASP A 393 -6.11 3.23 -1.13
N CYS A 394 -5.86 4.40 -0.63
CA CYS A 394 -5.64 5.63 -1.38
C CYS A 394 -4.62 6.53 -0.67
N PRO A 395 -3.93 7.47 -1.38
CA PRO A 395 -2.90 8.28 -0.75
C PRO A 395 -3.26 9.75 -0.56
N GLN A 396 -4.43 10.26 -1.06
CA GLN A 396 -4.64 11.69 -1.22
C GLN A 396 -5.65 12.30 -0.25
N ARG A 397 -6.71 11.53 0.13
CA ARG A 397 -7.86 12.02 0.91
C ARG A 397 -7.72 11.69 2.41
N ASP A 398 -8.75 12.05 3.19
CA ASP A 398 -8.87 11.73 4.62
C ASP A 398 -9.30 10.28 4.88
N GLU A 399 -8.55 9.34 4.30
CA GLU A 399 -8.69 7.89 4.46
C GLU A 399 -7.31 7.28 4.66
N ARG A 400 -6.62 6.82 3.63
CA ARG A 400 -5.24 6.28 3.67
C ARG A 400 -5.09 5.16 4.69
N LEU A 401 -6.06 4.23 4.69
CA LEU A 401 -6.17 3.14 5.64
C LEU A 401 -5.75 1.81 5.01
N GLY A 402 -5.33 0.86 5.83
CA GLY A 402 -4.97 -0.48 5.39
C GLY A 402 -6.20 -1.36 5.15
N TRP A 403 -7.00 -1.04 4.14
CA TRP A 403 -8.19 -1.78 3.77
C TRP A 403 -7.87 -3.24 3.41
N THR A 404 -8.53 -4.15 4.08
CA THR A 404 -8.21 -5.58 4.01
C THR A 404 -8.71 -6.22 2.72
N GLY A 405 -9.85 -5.77 2.19
CA GLY A 405 -10.39 -6.22 0.91
C GLY A 405 -9.46 -5.91 -0.25
N ASP A 406 -9.01 -4.66 -0.35
CA ASP A 406 -8.05 -4.20 -1.36
C ASP A 406 -6.77 -5.03 -1.34
N THR A 407 -6.24 -5.21 -0.14
CA THR A 407 -4.98 -5.92 0.08
C THR A 407 -5.08 -7.40 -0.32
N GLN A 408 -6.15 -8.10 0.05
CA GLN A 408 -6.29 -9.52 -0.27
C GLN A 408 -6.39 -9.75 -1.78
N ILE A 409 -7.15 -8.92 -2.48
CA ILE A 409 -7.37 -9.01 -3.93
C ILE A 409 -6.06 -8.77 -4.70
N PHE A 410 -5.22 -7.85 -4.23
CA PHE A 410 -4.00 -7.44 -4.92
C PHE A 410 -2.75 -8.23 -4.49
N SER A 411 -2.81 -9.01 -3.42
CA SER A 411 -1.63 -9.61 -2.77
C SER A 411 -0.77 -10.46 -3.71
N THR A 412 -1.37 -11.28 -4.57
CA THR A 412 -0.65 -12.11 -5.56
C THR A 412 0.08 -11.22 -6.58
N THR A 413 -0.56 -10.18 -7.10
CA THR A 413 0.07 -9.22 -8.00
C THR A 413 1.26 -8.53 -7.35
N ALA A 414 1.11 -8.09 -6.10
CA ALA A 414 2.19 -7.45 -5.37
C ALA A 414 3.40 -8.36 -5.17
N LEU A 415 3.16 -9.65 -4.90
CA LEU A 415 4.22 -10.67 -4.73
C LEU A 415 4.95 -11.02 -6.03
N TYR A 416 4.26 -10.95 -7.19
CA TYR A 416 4.95 -11.03 -8.48
C TYR A 416 5.83 -9.81 -8.76
N ASN A 417 5.34 -8.63 -8.41
CA ASN A 417 6.01 -7.36 -8.69
C ASN A 417 7.24 -7.13 -7.80
N SER A 418 7.17 -7.49 -6.50
CA SER A 418 8.17 -7.04 -5.53
C SER A 418 8.27 -7.95 -4.30
N ASP A 419 9.37 -7.79 -3.54
CA ASP A 419 9.61 -8.50 -2.27
C ASP A 419 8.73 -7.94 -1.15
N THR A 420 7.45 -8.29 -1.20
CA THR A 420 6.46 -7.83 -0.22
C THR A 420 6.30 -8.79 0.98
N LYS A 421 7.10 -9.84 1.09
CA LYS A 421 6.98 -10.83 2.16
C LYS A 421 7.01 -10.18 3.56
N GLU A 422 8.06 -9.43 3.87
CA GLU A 422 8.20 -8.79 5.19
C GLU A 422 7.21 -7.63 5.39
N PHE A 423 6.76 -6.99 4.31
CA PHE A 423 5.71 -5.99 4.35
C PHE A 423 4.37 -6.61 4.77
N TYR A 424 3.98 -7.72 4.15
CA TYR A 424 2.77 -8.46 4.53
C TYR A 424 2.89 -9.11 5.91
N ARG A 425 4.06 -9.61 6.29
CA ARG A 425 4.27 -10.18 7.63
C ARG A 425 4.04 -9.13 8.73
N LYS A 426 4.54 -7.91 8.53
CA LYS A 426 4.24 -6.77 9.42
C LYS A 426 2.74 -6.48 9.44
N TRP A 427 2.11 -6.34 8.27
CA TRP A 427 0.71 -6.02 8.18
C TRP A 427 -0.21 -7.11 8.76
N MET A 428 0.14 -8.39 8.61
CA MET A 428 -0.57 -9.49 9.27
C MET A 428 -0.46 -9.43 10.79
N ARG A 429 0.63 -8.88 11.34
CA ARG A 429 0.73 -8.58 12.77
C ARG A 429 -0.25 -7.46 13.16
N ASP A 430 -0.39 -6.43 12.35
CA ASP A 430 -1.39 -5.38 12.57
C ASP A 430 -2.81 -5.96 12.53
N MET A 431 -3.10 -6.86 11.60
CA MET A 431 -4.40 -7.56 11.56
C MET A 431 -4.68 -8.35 12.82
N ARG A 432 -3.70 -9.12 13.32
CA ARG A 432 -3.86 -9.86 14.61
C ARG A 432 -4.09 -8.90 15.79
N ASN A 433 -3.33 -7.80 15.85
CA ASN A 433 -3.49 -6.80 16.91
C ASN A 433 -4.83 -6.05 16.82
N SER A 434 -5.41 -5.96 15.63
CA SER A 434 -6.71 -5.33 15.37
C SER A 434 -7.89 -6.29 15.49
N GLN A 435 -7.66 -7.59 15.69
CA GLN A 435 -8.72 -8.58 15.79
C GLN A 435 -9.48 -8.42 17.11
N ARG A 436 -10.80 -8.38 17.03
CA ARG A 436 -11.71 -8.27 18.18
C ARG A 436 -11.78 -9.58 18.98
N GLU A 437 -12.30 -9.53 20.21
CA GLU A 437 -12.37 -10.70 21.10
C GLU A 437 -13.26 -11.82 20.55
N ASP A 438 -14.34 -11.49 19.83
CA ASP A 438 -15.21 -12.44 19.15
C ASP A 438 -14.62 -13.04 17.87
N GLY A 439 -13.37 -12.74 17.56
CA GLY A 439 -12.67 -13.25 16.39
C GLY A 439 -12.82 -12.43 15.11
N ALA A 440 -13.68 -11.42 15.08
CA ALA A 440 -13.84 -10.57 13.90
C ALA A 440 -12.56 -9.80 13.60
N TYR A 441 -12.07 -9.89 12.35
CA TYR A 441 -11.05 -8.97 11.86
C TYR A 441 -11.65 -7.60 11.56
N CYS A 442 -10.91 -6.55 11.84
CA CYS A 442 -11.26 -5.20 11.40
C CYS A 442 -11.15 -5.10 9.87
N CYS A 443 -12.04 -4.33 9.24
CA CYS A 443 -11.99 -4.10 7.80
C CYS A 443 -10.77 -3.27 7.37
N THR A 444 -10.08 -2.63 8.32
CA THR A 444 -8.81 -1.93 8.12
C THR A 444 -7.78 -2.36 9.18
N ALA A 445 -6.51 -2.45 8.82
CA ALA A 445 -5.42 -2.76 9.75
C ALA A 445 -4.23 -1.78 9.55
N PRO A 446 -3.77 -1.12 10.64
CA PRO A 446 -4.29 -1.13 12.02
C PRO A 446 -5.75 -0.68 12.12
N ALA A 447 -6.45 -1.09 13.19
CA ALA A 447 -7.86 -0.78 13.40
C ALA A 447 -8.09 0.73 13.54
N ALA A 448 -8.81 1.31 12.59
CA ALA A 448 -9.19 2.72 12.60
C ALA A 448 -10.56 2.98 13.24
N ASN A 449 -11.25 1.95 13.73
CA ASN A 449 -12.56 1.96 14.40
C ASN A 449 -13.70 2.69 13.65
N MET A 450 -13.44 3.16 12.43
CA MET A 450 -14.40 3.95 11.66
C MET A 450 -15.29 3.09 10.76
N TRP A 451 -14.81 1.89 10.36
CA TRP A 451 -15.41 1.12 9.26
C TRP A 451 -15.83 -0.31 9.65
N GLY A 452 -15.77 -0.64 10.94
CA GLY A 452 -16.34 -1.86 11.49
C GLY A 452 -15.48 -3.12 11.34
N TYR A 453 -16.12 -4.24 11.61
CA TYR A 453 -15.49 -5.56 11.73
C TYR A 453 -16.31 -6.61 11.00
N GLY A 454 -15.68 -7.68 10.54
CA GLY A 454 -16.35 -8.91 10.13
C GLY A 454 -16.89 -8.95 8.70
N GLY A 455 -16.56 -8.01 7.83
CA GLY A 455 -17.02 -8.03 6.44
C GLY A 455 -16.46 -9.21 5.64
N SER A 456 -17.32 -9.91 4.89
CA SER A 456 -16.90 -10.97 3.97
C SER A 456 -16.02 -10.40 2.86
N ALA A 457 -15.03 -11.16 2.39
CA ALA A 457 -13.94 -10.75 1.50
C ALA A 457 -12.93 -9.77 2.16
N TRP A 458 -13.33 -8.98 3.15
CA TRP A 458 -12.43 -8.10 3.90
C TRP A 458 -11.75 -8.83 5.06
N GLY A 459 -12.51 -9.41 5.98
CA GLY A 459 -11.94 -10.19 7.08
C GLY A 459 -11.20 -11.45 6.60
N ASP A 460 -11.62 -12.02 5.50
CA ASP A 460 -10.99 -13.20 4.88
C ASP A 460 -9.54 -12.98 4.46
N ALA A 461 -9.11 -11.73 4.34
CA ALA A 461 -7.70 -11.35 4.17
C ALA A 461 -6.78 -11.97 5.23
N GLY A 462 -7.31 -12.18 6.45
CA GLY A 462 -6.59 -12.83 7.55
C GLY A 462 -6.12 -14.26 7.23
N ILE A 463 -6.77 -14.93 6.28
CA ILE A 463 -6.41 -16.28 5.80
C ILE A 463 -5.78 -16.21 4.41
N ILE A 464 -6.36 -15.44 3.48
CA ILE A 464 -5.97 -15.42 2.07
C ILE A 464 -4.57 -14.81 1.88
N VAL A 465 -4.26 -13.70 2.55
CA VAL A 465 -2.95 -13.06 2.38
C VAL A 465 -1.80 -13.93 2.90
N PRO A 466 -1.86 -14.52 4.10
CA PRO A 466 -0.83 -15.47 4.53
C PRO A 466 -0.67 -16.69 3.61
N TRP A 467 -1.79 -17.21 3.08
CA TRP A 467 -1.75 -18.30 2.11
C TRP A 467 -1.03 -17.89 0.82
N ASN A 468 -1.35 -16.73 0.27
CA ASN A 468 -0.72 -16.22 -0.95
C ASN A 468 0.79 -15.97 -0.73
N VAL A 469 1.17 -15.41 0.43
CA VAL A 469 2.59 -15.25 0.78
C VAL A 469 3.28 -16.62 0.85
N TYR A 470 2.67 -17.60 1.49
CA TYR A 470 3.21 -18.96 1.56
C TYR A 470 3.40 -19.58 0.17
N VAL A 471 2.37 -19.53 -0.67
CA VAL A 471 2.41 -20.11 -2.03
C VAL A 471 3.51 -19.45 -2.89
N MET A 472 3.63 -18.14 -2.80
CA MET A 472 4.56 -17.37 -3.62
C MET A 472 6.00 -17.38 -3.10
N THR A 473 6.21 -17.55 -1.80
CA THR A 473 7.54 -17.42 -1.17
C THR A 473 8.04 -18.68 -0.47
N GLY A 474 7.18 -19.66 -0.18
CA GLY A 474 7.49 -20.81 0.63
C GLY A 474 7.60 -20.53 2.13
N ASP A 475 7.25 -19.31 2.58
CA ASP A 475 7.34 -18.92 3.98
C ASP A 475 6.22 -19.56 4.83
N ARG A 476 6.48 -20.79 5.30
CA ARG A 476 5.57 -21.53 6.20
C ARG A 476 5.35 -20.79 7.53
N GLN A 477 6.31 -19.99 7.97
CA GLN A 477 6.25 -19.34 9.29
C GLN A 477 5.09 -18.33 9.37
N ILE A 478 4.75 -17.67 8.27
CA ILE A 478 3.59 -16.74 8.25
C ILE A 478 2.28 -17.47 8.56
N LEU A 479 2.12 -18.74 8.14
CA LEU A 479 0.94 -19.55 8.47
C LEU A 479 0.94 -19.94 9.95
N VAL A 480 2.10 -20.33 10.50
CA VAL A 480 2.25 -20.66 11.93
C VAL A 480 1.87 -19.47 12.81
N GLU A 481 2.38 -18.28 12.48
CA GLU A 481 2.15 -17.06 13.26
C GLU A 481 0.69 -16.60 13.24
N ASN A 482 -0.07 -16.93 12.20
CA ASN A 482 -1.45 -16.47 12.02
C ASN A 482 -2.51 -17.54 12.34
N TYR A 483 -2.14 -18.80 12.54
CA TYR A 483 -3.08 -19.92 12.64
C TYR A 483 -4.16 -19.73 13.69
N GLU A 484 -3.81 -19.32 14.89
CA GLU A 484 -4.80 -19.14 15.99
C GLU A 484 -5.74 -17.96 15.71
N SER A 485 -5.27 -16.89 15.07
CA SER A 485 -6.14 -15.78 14.66
C SER A 485 -7.06 -16.17 13.51
N MET A 486 -6.59 -17.01 12.55
CA MET A 486 -7.41 -17.59 11.51
C MET A 486 -8.55 -18.46 12.08
N LYS A 487 -8.25 -19.30 13.08
CA LYS A 487 -9.27 -20.11 13.77
C LYS A 487 -10.35 -19.23 14.40
N ARG A 488 -9.97 -18.16 15.07
CA ARG A 488 -10.93 -17.23 15.66
C ARG A 488 -11.82 -16.57 14.62
N TRP A 489 -11.26 -16.23 13.45
CA TRP A 489 -12.06 -15.74 12.31
C TRP A 489 -13.06 -16.77 11.81
N MET A 490 -12.64 -18.02 11.64
CA MET A 490 -13.56 -19.09 11.19
C MET A 490 -14.67 -19.34 12.22
N GLN A 491 -14.37 -19.24 13.53
CA GLN A 491 -15.39 -19.34 14.58
C GLN A 491 -16.36 -18.16 14.50
N HIS A 492 -15.85 -16.93 14.32
CA HIS A 492 -16.71 -15.76 14.11
C HIS A 492 -17.66 -15.96 12.92
N CYS A 493 -17.18 -16.47 11.80
CA CYS A 493 -18.01 -16.77 10.64
C CYS A 493 -19.10 -17.82 10.98
N ALA A 494 -18.78 -18.87 11.73
CA ALA A 494 -19.73 -19.87 12.18
C ALA A 494 -20.82 -19.26 13.06
N ASP A 495 -20.43 -18.45 14.04
CA ASP A 495 -21.37 -17.77 14.95
C ASP A 495 -22.30 -16.82 14.19
N GLN A 496 -21.78 -16.07 13.23
CA GLN A 496 -22.58 -15.19 12.37
C GLN A 496 -23.55 -15.96 11.49
N LYS A 497 -23.15 -17.12 10.96
CA LYS A 497 -24.00 -18.00 10.17
C LYS A 497 -25.17 -18.51 11.00
N GLU A 498 -24.96 -18.95 12.25
CA GLU A 498 -26.01 -19.36 13.17
C GLU A 498 -27.02 -18.25 13.45
N LEU A 499 -26.57 -16.99 13.44
CA LEU A 499 -27.42 -15.80 13.55
C LEU A 499 -28.09 -15.39 12.23
N GLY A 500 -27.94 -16.19 11.17
CA GLY A 500 -28.61 -16.00 9.87
C GLY A 500 -27.89 -15.05 8.92
N TRP A 501 -26.62 -14.72 9.16
CA TRP A 501 -25.79 -13.77 8.39
C TRP A 501 -26.33 -12.33 8.36
N GLU A 502 -27.48 -12.06 8.95
CA GLU A 502 -28.09 -10.73 8.99
C GLU A 502 -27.34 -9.78 9.93
N HIS A 503 -26.52 -10.35 10.81
CA HIS A 503 -25.69 -9.65 11.77
C HIS A 503 -24.20 -9.57 11.38
N ILE A 504 -23.79 -10.10 10.24
CA ILE A 504 -22.55 -9.64 9.59
C ILE A 504 -22.87 -8.21 9.19
N GLY A 505 -22.60 -7.29 10.08
CA GLY A 505 -23.21 -5.97 10.18
C GLY A 505 -23.44 -5.35 8.81
N ALA A 506 -24.65 -4.93 8.54
CA ALA A 506 -25.03 -4.24 7.31
C ALA A 506 -24.10 -3.03 7.01
N GLU A 507 -23.39 -2.54 8.03
CA GLU A 507 -22.40 -1.47 7.95
C GLU A 507 -21.02 -1.95 7.51
N THR A 508 -20.71 -3.25 7.56
CA THR A 508 -19.35 -3.80 7.34
C THR A 508 -19.26 -4.82 6.21
N ASP A 509 -20.37 -5.21 5.62
CA ASP A 509 -20.40 -6.06 4.45
C ASP A 509 -20.51 -5.21 3.18
N PHE A 510 -19.43 -5.19 2.40
CA PHE A 510 -19.30 -4.36 1.22
C PHE A 510 -19.72 -5.08 -0.07
N GLY A 511 -19.96 -6.40 -0.03
CA GLY A 511 -20.30 -7.20 -1.21
C GLY A 511 -19.21 -7.15 -2.28
N ASP A 512 -19.62 -7.08 -3.56
CA ASP A 512 -18.67 -6.80 -4.67
C ASP A 512 -18.52 -5.27 -4.82
N TRP A 513 -17.67 -4.66 -3.98
CA TRP A 513 -17.52 -3.22 -3.85
C TRP A 513 -17.29 -2.52 -5.18
N LEU A 514 -18.07 -1.49 -5.47
CA LEU A 514 -18.07 -0.70 -6.70
C LEU A 514 -18.43 -1.49 -7.99
N ALA A 515 -19.12 -2.61 -7.85
CA ALA A 515 -19.68 -3.32 -9.01
C ALA A 515 -20.76 -2.49 -9.72
N TYR A 516 -20.80 -2.55 -11.05
CA TYR A 516 -21.89 -1.95 -11.83
C TYR A 516 -23.21 -2.70 -11.69
N LYS A 517 -23.14 -4.00 -11.36
CA LYS A 517 -24.28 -4.83 -11.01
C LYS A 517 -24.03 -5.47 -9.66
N GLU A 518 -24.75 -5.03 -8.67
CA GLU A 518 -24.63 -5.55 -7.31
C GLU A 518 -25.06 -7.01 -7.22
N LEU A 519 -24.31 -7.80 -6.47
CA LEU A 519 -24.61 -9.15 -6.06
C LEU A 519 -25.14 -9.16 -4.62
N GLU A 520 -26.00 -10.12 -4.27
CA GLU A 520 -26.42 -10.33 -2.90
C GLU A 520 -25.19 -10.55 -1.99
N LYS A 521 -25.07 -9.77 -0.92
CA LYS A 521 -23.94 -9.84 0.01
C LYS A 521 -23.79 -11.22 0.65
N ARG A 522 -24.90 -11.85 1.01
CA ARG A 522 -24.94 -13.22 1.56
C ARG A 522 -24.34 -14.25 0.60
N TYR A 523 -24.51 -14.10 -0.71
CA TYR A 523 -23.86 -14.95 -1.69
C TYR A 523 -22.33 -14.84 -1.62
N VAL A 524 -21.83 -13.63 -1.50
CA VAL A 524 -20.40 -13.38 -1.31
C VAL A 524 -19.92 -14.03 -0.01
N SER A 525 -20.69 -13.92 1.08
CA SER A 525 -20.37 -14.52 2.37
C SER A 525 -20.25 -16.05 2.29
N TYR A 526 -21.21 -16.74 1.66
CA TYR A 526 -21.12 -18.19 1.44
C TYR A 526 -19.91 -18.58 0.61
N ALA A 527 -19.65 -17.85 -0.48
CA ALA A 527 -18.54 -18.14 -1.37
C ALA A 527 -17.18 -18.00 -0.66
N TYR A 528 -16.96 -16.91 0.08
CA TYR A 528 -15.72 -16.72 0.83
C TYR A 528 -15.58 -17.66 2.02
N TYR A 529 -16.68 -17.98 2.72
CA TYR A 529 -16.63 -18.93 3.83
C TYR A 529 -16.27 -20.35 3.36
N ALA A 530 -16.84 -20.80 2.21
CA ALA A 530 -16.41 -22.04 1.58
C ALA A 530 -14.94 -22.01 1.19
N HIS A 531 -14.48 -20.94 0.54
CA HIS A 531 -13.08 -20.78 0.12
C HIS A 531 -12.13 -20.80 1.32
N THR A 532 -12.40 -20.01 2.36
CA THR A 532 -11.54 -19.96 3.55
C THR A 532 -11.58 -21.24 4.35
N SER A 533 -12.70 -21.99 4.37
CA SER A 533 -12.76 -23.34 4.94
C SER A 533 -11.81 -24.31 4.20
N GLN A 534 -11.77 -24.26 2.87
CA GLN A 534 -10.83 -25.06 2.09
C GLN A 534 -9.37 -24.66 2.37
N LEU A 535 -9.08 -23.36 2.43
CA LEU A 535 -7.73 -22.89 2.77
C LEU A 535 -7.32 -23.32 4.17
N MET A 536 -8.22 -23.27 5.15
CA MET A 536 -7.95 -23.71 6.52
C MET A 536 -7.70 -25.22 6.59
N ALA A 537 -8.43 -26.04 5.82
CA ALA A 537 -8.15 -27.47 5.71
C ALA A 537 -6.72 -27.72 5.17
N ASN A 538 -6.32 -27.02 4.12
CA ASN A 538 -4.99 -27.11 3.53
C ASN A 538 -3.90 -26.63 4.51
N ILE A 539 -4.13 -25.52 5.20
CA ILE A 539 -3.19 -24.97 6.19
C ILE A 539 -3.06 -25.91 7.40
N ALA A 540 -4.18 -26.42 7.91
CA ALA A 540 -4.19 -27.36 9.03
C ALA A 540 -3.41 -28.63 8.69
N GLN A 541 -3.66 -29.22 7.50
CA GLN A 541 -2.94 -30.37 7.00
C GLN A 541 -1.42 -30.11 6.90
N LEU A 542 -1.05 -28.98 6.27
CA LEU A 542 0.35 -28.55 6.12
C LEU A 542 1.06 -28.38 7.47
N LEU A 543 0.35 -27.82 8.45
CA LEU A 543 0.91 -27.59 9.80
C LEU A 543 0.81 -28.81 10.72
N GLY A 544 0.17 -29.91 10.30
CA GLY A 544 -0.03 -31.11 11.11
C GLY A 544 -1.00 -30.88 12.27
N LYS A 545 -2.04 -30.06 12.07
CA LYS A 545 -3.04 -29.74 13.08
C LYS A 545 -4.18 -30.76 13.07
N ALA A 546 -4.79 -30.98 14.24
CA ALA A 546 -5.95 -31.87 14.38
C ALA A 546 -7.23 -31.35 13.68
N ASP A 547 -7.28 -30.08 13.41
CA ASP A 547 -8.46 -29.39 12.84
C ASP A 547 -8.70 -29.71 11.34
N THR A 548 -7.82 -30.47 10.67
CA THR A 548 -7.91 -30.77 9.22
C THR A 548 -9.27 -31.38 8.84
N THR A 549 -9.69 -32.42 9.57
CA THR A 549 -10.96 -33.11 9.29
C THR A 549 -12.15 -32.18 9.50
N TYR A 550 -12.11 -31.34 10.55
CA TYR A 550 -13.16 -30.36 10.79
C TYR A 550 -13.34 -29.39 9.63
N TYR A 551 -12.25 -28.75 9.17
CA TYR A 551 -12.35 -27.79 8.07
C TYR A 551 -12.69 -28.42 6.72
N THR A 552 -12.27 -29.69 6.47
CA THR A 552 -12.68 -30.43 5.30
C THR A 552 -14.17 -30.68 5.30
N GLN A 553 -14.75 -31.10 6.44
CA GLN A 553 -16.19 -31.32 6.56
C GLN A 553 -16.96 -29.99 6.43
N LEU A 554 -16.49 -28.94 7.12
CA LEU A 554 -17.10 -27.60 7.06
C LEU A 554 -17.17 -27.07 5.62
N HIS A 555 -16.09 -27.26 4.84
CA HIS A 555 -16.08 -26.88 3.42
C HIS A 555 -17.17 -27.61 2.63
N ALA A 556 -17.31 -28.93 2.82
CA ALA A 556 -18.32 -29.72 2.14
C ALA A 556 -19.74 -29.27 2.55
N ASP A 557 -19.97 -29.02 3.82
CA ASP A 557 -21.27 -28.58 4.35
C ASP A 557 -21.67 -27.20 3.78
N ILE A 558 -20.75 -26.26 3.70
CA ILE A 558 -21.02 -24.91 3.15
C ILE A 558 -21.33 -25.00 1.64
N ILE A 559 -20.60 -25.83 0.89
CA ILE A 559 -20.90 -26.06 -0.53
C ILE A 559 -22.32 -26.64 -0.68
N HIS A 560 -22.65 -27.62 0.13
CA HIS A 560 -24.00 -28.24 0.08
C HIS A 560 -25.09 -27.19 0.34
N GLU A 561 -24.96 -26.38 1.38
CA GLU A 561 -25.90 -25.30 1.69
C GLU A 561 -25.96 -24.24 0.59
N PHE A 562 -24.81 -23.86 0.02
CA PHE A 562 -24.74 -22.95 -1.10
C PHE A 562 -25.53 -23.48 -2.30
N GLN A 563 -25.37 -24.77 -2.64
CA GLN A 563 -26.10 -25.40 -3.74
C GLN A 563 -27.59 -25.46 -3.49
N GLN A 564 -28.00 -25.82 -2.27
CA GLN A 564 -29.44 -25.83 -1.91
C GLN A 564 -30.07 -24.44 -2.04
N ARG A 565 -29.33 -23.39 -1.73
CA ARG A 565 -29.85 -22.03 -1.72
C ARG A 565 -29.81 -21.33 -3.07
N TYR A 566 -28.73 -21.53 -3.82
CA TYR A 566 -28.45 -20.74 -5.01
C TYR A 566 -28.46 -21.53 -6.32
N ILE A 567 -28.70 -22.82 -6.30
CA ILE A 567 -28.84 -23.63 -7.51
C ILE A 567 -30.29 -24.08 -7.68
N THR A 568 -30.89 -23.67 -8.79
CA THR A 568 -32.25 -24.09 -9.19
C THR A 568 -32.16 -24.63 -10.61
N ASP A 569 -32.69 -25.85 -10.83
CA ASP A 569 -32.66 -26.52 -12.14
C ASP A 569 -31.25 -26.56 -12.78
N GLY A 570 -30.23 -26.80 -11.94
CA GLY A 570 -28.82 -26.86 -12.35
C GLY A 570 -28.20 -25.52 -12.73
N LYS A 571 -28.86 -24.39 -12.47
CA LYS A 571 -28.39 -23.04 -12.79
C LYS A 571 -28.26 -22.18 -11.54
N ILE A 572 -27.32 -21.25 -11.58
CA ILE A 572 -27.15 -20.24 -10.52
C ILE A 572 -28.35 -19.29 -10.54
N ASN A 573 -29.02 -19.16 -9.40
CA ASN A 573 -30.13 -18.27 -9.19
C ASN A 573 -29.88 -17.35 -7.98
N THR A 574 -29.54 -16.11 -8.24
CA THR A 574 -29.31 -15.06 -7.24
C THR A 574 -30.37 -13.96 -7.34
N GLY A 575 -31.40 -14.15 -8.18
CA GLY A 575 -32.33 -13.08 -8.54
C GLY A 575 -31.75 -11.99 -9.45
N ARG A 576 -30.44 -12.00 -9.69
CA ARG A 576 -29.72 -11.05 -10.56
C ARG A 576 -28.63 -11.78 -11.37
N ASP A 577 -28.58 -11.51 -12.68
CA ASP A 577 -27.58 -12.06 -13.57
C ASP A 577 -26.30 -11.17 -13.52
N THR A 578 -25.33 -11.56 -12.69
CA THR A 578 -24.09 -10.80 -12.47
C THR A 578 -22.84 -11.62 -12.84
N GLN A 579 -21.83 -10.99 -13.42
CA GLN A 579 -20.54 -11.66 -13.70
C GLN A 579 -19.96 -12.26 -12.42
N THR A 580 -19.97 -11.51 -11.33
CA THR A 580 -19.37 -11.91 -10.05
C THR A 580 -19.99 -13.18 -9.46
N ALA A 581 -21.30 -13.42 -9.65
CA ALA A 581 -21.94 -14.64 -9.17
C ALA A 581 -21.33 -15.89 -9.83
N TYR A 582 -21.19 -15.87 -11.14
CA TYR A 582 -20.58 -16.98 -11.89
C TYR A 582 -19.09 -17.14 -11.54
N LEU A 583 -18.37 -16.03 -11.43
CA LEU A 583 -16.94 -16.05 -11.11
C LEU A 583 -16.65 -16.67 -9.75
N LEU A 584 -17.38 -16.27 -8.70
CA LEU A 584 -17.21 -16.85 -7.36
C LEU A 584 -17.56 -18.34 -7.34
N ALA A 585 -18.67 -18.74 -7.98
CA ALA A 585 -19.08 -20.14 -8.00
C ALA A 585 -18.10 -21.05 -8.75
N LEU A 586 -17.57 -20.57 -9.88
CA LEU A 586 -16.61 -21.32 -10.69
C LEU A 586 -15.22 -21.37 -10.07
N HIS A 587 -14.73 -20.23 -9.57
CA HIS A 587 -13.37 -20.09 -9.03
C HIS A 587 -13.21 -20.83 -7.69
N PHE A 588 -14.19 -20.74 -6.82
CA PHE A 588 -14.14 -21.38 -5.51
C PHE A 588 -14.71 -22.81 -5.50
N GLY A 589 -15.07 -23.35 -6.69
CA GLY A 589 -15.50 -24.74 -6.80
C GLY A 589 -16.83 -25.04 -6.11
N LEU A 590 -17.79 -24.11 -6.11
CA LEU A 590 -19.07 -24.23 -5.40
C LEU A 590 -20.14 -25.06 -6.17
N LEU A 591 -19.83 -25.42 -7.40
CA LEU A 591 -20.72 -26.13 -8.29
C LEU A 591 -20.33 -27.61 -8.41
N ALA A 592 -21.34 -28.49 -8.54
CA ALA A 592 -21.09 -29.86 -8.96
C ALA A 592 -20.56 -29.89 -10.40
N ASP A 593 -19.82 -30.94 -10.76
CA ASP A 593 -19.15 -31.04 -12.07
C ASP A 593 -20.13 -30.92 -13.24
N GLU A 594 -21.32 -31.50 -13.13
CA GLU A 594 -22.36 -31.43 -14.14
C GLU A 594 -22.98 -30.04 -14.29
N GLN A 595 -22.86 -29.14 -13.30
CA GLN A 595 -23.39 -27.78 -13.33
C GLN A 595 -22.40 -26.80 -13.96
N ARG A 596 -21.09 -27.11 -13.89
CA ARG A 596 -20.02 -26.21 -14.35
C ARG A 596 -20.16 -25.79 -15.82
N PRO A 597 -20.44 -26.69 -16.80
CA PRO A 597 -20.57 -26.30 -18.20
C PRO A 597 -21.68 -25.26 -18.43
N ALA A 598 -22.83 -25.42 -17.76
CA ALA A 598 -23.92 -24.46 -17.86
C ALA A 598 -23.58 -23.09 -17.29
N ALA A 599 -22.84 -23.04 -16.14
CA ALA A 599 -22.39 -21.81 -15.54
C ALA A 599 -21.30 -21.09 -16.39
N ILE A 600 -20.38 -21.84 -17.01
CA ILE A 600 -19.39 -21.33 -17.95
C ILE A 600 -20.06 -20.66 -19.16
N GLN A 601 -21.06 -21.36 -19.74
CA GLN A 601 -21.83 -20.82 -20.88
C GLN A 601 -22.62 -19.57 -20.47
N ALA A 602 -23.21 -19.55 -19.28
CA ALA A 602 -23.96 -18.41 -18.77
C ALA A 602 -23.04 -17.21 -18.53
N LEU A 603 -21.85 -17.41 -17.96
CA LEU A 603 -20.82 -16.36 -17.81
C LEU A 603 -20.41 -15.78 -19.17
N ARG A 604 -20.12 -16.62 -20.15
CA ARG A 604 -19.80 -16.20 -21.52
C ARG A 604 -20.93 -15.31 -22.07
N GLN A 605 -22.17 -15.80 -22.01
CA GLN A 605 -23.33 -15.08 -22.54
C GLN A 605 -23.57 -13.76 -21.82
N ASN A 606 -23.38 -13.72 -20.49
CA ASN A 606 -23.50 -12.48 -19.71
C ASN A 606 -22.48 -11.42 -20.18
N ILE A 607 -21.22 -11.81 -20.38
CA ILE A 607 -20.17 -10.90 -20.86
C ILE A 607 -20.44 -10.42 -22.29
N GLU A 608 -20.87 -11.32 -23.18
CA GLU A 608 -21.25 -11.02 -24.55
C GLU A 608 -22.43 -10.05 -24.62
N ASN A 609 -23.51 -10.34 -23.87
CA ASN A 609 -24.70 -9.48 -23.78
C ASN A 609 -24.39 -8.10 -23.18
N ASN A 610 -23.36 -8.01 -22.34
CA ASN A 610 -22.88 -6.73 -21.78
C ASN A 610 -21.91 -5.99 -22.73
N GLY A 611 -21.78 -6.42 -23.99
CA GLY A 611 -20.91 -5.80 -24.97
C GLY A 611 -19.43 -5.97 -24.67
N TYR A 612 -19.04 -7.08 -24.01
CA TYR A 612 -17.68 -7.36 -23.56
C TYR A 612 -17.13 -6.29 -22.61
N ARG A 613 -17.99 -5.77 -21.72
CA ARG A 613 -17.64 -4.81 -20.68
C ARG A 613 -17.67 -5.46 -19.32
N LEU A 614 -16.88 -4.90 -18.41
CA LEU A 614 -16.87 -5.33 -17.02
C LEU A 614 -18.16 -4.88 -16.31
N SER A 615 -18.66 -5.71 -15.40
CA SER A 615 -19.71 -5.29 -14.47
C SER A 615 -19.32 -5.58 -13.02
N THR A 616 -18.14 -6.14 -12.82
CA THR A 616 -17.58 -6.53 -11.53
C THR A 616 -17.05 -5.35 -10.74
N GLY A 617 -17.11 -5.46 -9.42
CA GLY A 617 -16.39 -4.63 -8.47
C GLY A 617 -15.02 -5.23 -8.13
N PHE A 618 -14.52 -4.93 -6.93
CA PHE A 618 -13.19 -5.39 -6.49
C PHE A 618 -13.10 -6.91 -6.41
N VAL A 619 -14.09 -7.54 -5.78
CA VAL A 619 -14.13 -8.98 -5.54
C VAL A 619 -14.16 -9.77 -6.85
N GLY A 620 -15.11 -9.46 -7.72
CA GLY A 620 -15.23 -10.14 -8.99
C GLY A 620 -14.04 -9.90 -9.92
N THR A 621 -13.53 -8.66 -9.98
CA THR A 621 -12.37 -8.32 -10.82
C THR A 621 -11.09 -9.04 -10.38
N GLY A 622 -10.90 -9.24 -9.08
CA GLY A 622 -9.73 -9.91 -8.53
C GLY A 622 -9.51 -11.34 -9.03
N ILE A 623 -10.59 -12.05 -9.37
CA ILE A 623 -10.56 -13.44 -9.82
C ILE A 623 -10.98 -13.63 -11.29
N LEU A 624 -11.44 -12.57 -11.95
CA LEU A 624 -12.05 -12.61 -13.28
C LEU A 624 -11.19 -13.32 -14.32
N MET A 625 -9.97 -12.83 -14.51
CA MET A 625 -9.13 -13.25 -15.65
C MET A 625 -8.64 -14.68 -15.48
N GLU A 626 -8.30 -15.06 -14.24
CA GLU A 626 -7.88 -16.44 -13.94
C GLU A 626 -9.03 -17.40 -14.09
N THR A 627 -10.23 -17.06 -13.59
CA THR A 627 -11.45 -17.89 -13.75
C THR A 627 -11.80 -18.12 -15.22
N LEU A 628 -11.78 -17.06 -16.04
CA LEU A 628 -12.02 -17.20 -17.48
C LEU A 628 -11.00 -18.14 -18.13
N THR A 629 -9.73 -18.01 -17.77
CA THR A 629 -8.67 -18.90 -18.29
C THR A 629 -8.86 -20.34 -17.86
N GLU A 630 -9.15 -20.58 -16.58
CA GLU A 630 -9.41 -21.92 -16.02
C GLU A 630 -10.64 -22.59 -16.63
N CYS A 631 -11.61 -21.79 -17.06
CA CYS A 631 -12.80 -22.26 -17.77
C CYS A 631 -12.66 -22.39 -19.29
N GLY A 632 -11.43 -22.24 -19.83
CA GLY A 632 -11.18 -22.33 -21.27
C GLY A 632 -11.68 -21.10 -22.07
N LEU A 633 -11.92 -19.97 -21.40
CA LEU A 633 -12.41 -18.72 -21.99
C LEU A 633 -11.30 -17.66 -22.13
N THR A 634 -10.07 -18.08 -22.42
CA THR A 634 -8.92 -17.18 -22.52
C THR A 634 -9.09 -16.13 -23.62
N ASP A 635 -9.74 -16.47 -24.72
CA ASP A 635 -10.12 -15.53 -25.78
C ASP A 635 -10.98 -14.37 -25.26
N LEU A 636 -11.95 -14.71 -24.41
CA LEU A 636 -12.83 -13.73 -23.79
C LEU A 636 -12.09 -12.86 -22.77
N ALA A 637 -11.13 -13.44 -22.01
CA ALA A 637 -10.27 -12.69 -21.12
C ALA A 637 -9.46 -11.63 -21.87
N TYR A 638 -8.82 -11.99 -22.98
CA TYR A 638 -8.12 -11.02 -23.84
C TYR A 638 -9.06 -9.95 -24.40
N ARG A 639 -10.26 -10.32 -24.80
CA ARG A 639 -11.23 -9.37 -25.33
C ARG A 639 -11.66 -8.35 -24.27
N LEU A 640 -11.83 -8.76 -23.01
CA LEU A 640 -12.08 -7.85 -21.89
C LEU A 640 -10.88 -6.96 -21.59
N LEU A 641 -9.65 -7.52 -21.62
CA LEU A 641 -8.44 -6.74 -21.39
C LEU A 641 -8.25 -5.64 -22.44
N LEU A 642 -8.60 -5.91 -23.69
CA LEU A 642 -8.44 -4.99 -24.83
C LEU A 642 -9.65 -4.07 -25.03
N GLN A 643 -10.70 -4.20 -24.22
CA GLN A 643 -11.88 -3.34 -24.28
C GLN A 643 -11.51 -1.89 -23.92
N ARG A 644 -12.04 -0.93 -24.73
CA ARG A 644 -11.77 0.51 -24.55
C ARG A 644 -12.98 1.30 -24.06
N GLU A 645 -14.16 0.74 -24.19
CA GLU A 645 -15.38 1.41 -23.70
C GLU A 645 -15.56 1.21 -22.18
N ASN A 646 -16.05 2.21 -21.51
CA ASN A 646 -16.35 2.16 -20.07
C ASN A 646 -17.50 1.14 -19.81
N PRO A 647 -17.38 0.29 -18.79
CA PRO A 647 -16.25 0.05 -17.88
C PRO A 647 -15.20 -0.91 -18.48
N SER A 648 -13.94 -0.49 -18.45
CA SER A 648 -12.78 -1.31 -18.86
C SER A 648 -11.47 -0.70 -18.35
N TRP A 649 -10.40 -1.50 -18.30
CA TRP A 649 -9.07 -1.00 -17.91
C TRP A 649 -8.51 0.04 -18.88
N LEU A 650 -8.66 -0.18 -20.22
CA LEU A 650 -8.07 0.71 -21.21
C LEU A 650 -8.83 2.02 -21.34
N TYR A 651 -10.09 2.08 -20.91
CA TYR A 651 -10.83 3.34 -20.86
C TYR A 651 -10.08 4.39 -20.01
N SER A 652 -9.62 4.03 -18.82
CA SER A 652 -8.87 4.96 -17.98
C SER A 652 -7.55 5.39 -18.61
N ILE A 653 -6.88 4.51 -19.36
CA ILE A 653 -5.66 4.84 -20.14
C ILE A 653 -5.97 5.91 -21.20
N ASP A 654 -7.08 5.75 -21.94
CA ASP A 654 -7.53 6.72 -22.94
C ASP A 654 -7.85 8.10 -22.33
N GLN A 655 -8.22 8.13 -21.05
CA GLN A 655 -8.42 9.37 -20.30
C GLN A 655 -7.12 9.92 -19.66
N GLY A 656 -5.97 9.35 -19.96
CA GLY A 656 -4.66 9.81 -19.49
C GLY A 656 -4.31 9.38 -18.07
N ALA A 657 -4.89 8.28 -17.57
CA ALA A 657 -4.56 7.70 -16.28
C ALA A 657 -3.08 7.29 -16.23
N THR A 658 -2.42 7.63 -15.13
CA THR A 658 -1.03 7.22 -14.82
C THR A 658 -0.94 6.34 -13.58
N THR A 659 -2.08 6.03 -12.99
CA THR A 659 -2.32 5.12 -11.87
C THR A 659 -3.66 4.41 -12.09
N VAL A 660 -3.95 3.34 -11.35
CA VAL A 660 -5.25 2.67 -11.38
C VAL A 660 -6.26 3.51 -10.61
N TRP A 661 -7.45 3.65 -11.14
CA TRP A 661 -8.55 4.38 -10.53
C TRP A 661 -9.38 3.49 -9.60
N GLU A 662 -10.01 4.09 -8.59
CA GLU A 662 -10.90 3.41 -7.65
C GLU A 662 -12.17 2.88 -8.30
N ARG A 663 -12.72 3.65 -9.25
CA ARG A 663 -14.00 3.35 -9.92
C ARG A 663 -13.78 3.25 -11.41
N TRP A 664 -14.55 2.42 -12.08
CA TRP A 664 -14.55 2.37 -13.55
C TRP A 664 -14.99 3.70 -14.17
N ASP A 665 -15.89 4.42 -13.50
CA ASP A 665 -16.46 5.71 -13.90
C ASP A 665 -15.92 6.90 -13.10
N SER A 666 -14.72 6.82 -12.52
CA SER A 666 -14.09 7.93 -11.79
C SER A 666 -14.12 9.24 -12.57
N TYR A 667 -13.91 9.16 -13.88
CA TYR A 667 -14.11 10.24 -14.84
C TYR A 667 -14.62 9.66 -16.16
N THR A 668 -15.67 10.28 -16.73
CA THR A 668 -16.18 9.93 -18.06
C THR A 668 -16.32 11.17 -18.95
N LEU A 669 -16.13 11.00 -20.25
CA LEU A 669 -16.30 12.12 -21.21
C LEU A 669 -17.73 12.66 -21.23
N SER A 670 -18.73 11.80 -20.97
CA SER A 670 -20.14 12.17 -21.04
C SER A 670 -20.66 12.88 -19.79
N SER A 671 -20.10 12.60 -18.61
CA SER A 671 -20.61 13.10 -17.34
C SER A 671 -19.58 13.78 -16.44
N GLY A 672 -18.32 13.90 -16.90
CA GLY A 672 -17.23 14.43 -16.07
C GLY A 672 -16.88 13.51 -14.90
N PHE A 673 -16.58 14.08 -13.76
CA PHE A 673 -16.31 13.32 -12.54
C PHE A 673 -17.57 12.61 -12.06
N HIS A 674 -17.40 11.43 -11.40
CA HIS A 674 -18.52 10.64 -10.89
C HIS A 674 -19.44 11.46 -9.98
N LYS A 675 -20.76 11.37 -10.18
CA LYS A 675 -21.73 12.33 -9.60
C LYS A 675 -22.30 11.95 -8.23
N HIS A 676 -22.48 10.66 -7.96
CA HIS A 676 -23.29 10.25 -6.79
C HIS A 676 -22.46 10.17 -5.50
N GLU A 677 -21.18 9.90 -5.61
CA GLU A 677 -20.26 9.82 -4.47
C GLU A 677 -18.94 10.52 -4.83
N TRP A 678 -19.00 11.76 -5.18
CA TRP A 678 -17.87 12.54 -5.72
C TRP A 678 -16.67 12.59 -4.80
N ASN A 679 -16.93 12.47 -3.50
CA ASN A 679 -15.92 12.36 -2.46
C ASN A 679 -15.36 10.92 -2.32
N MET A 680 -16.02 9.90 -2.89
CA MET A 680 -15.55 8.52 -2.97
C MET A 680 -14.92 8.25 -4.35
N ASN A 681 -13.83 8.97 -4.64
CA ASN A 681 -13.20 8.95 -5.95
C ASN A 681 -11.70 9.20 -5.83
N SER A 682 -10.92 8.13 -5.78
CA SER A 682 -9.46 8.18 -5.84
C SER A 682 -8.97 7.83 -7.25
N PHE A 683 -7.98 8.58 -7.73
CA PHE A 683 -7.30 8.27 -8.99
C PHE A 683 -6.01 7.48 -8.79
N ASN A 684 -5.77 7.02 -7.56
CA ASN A 684 -4.63 6.14 -7.21
C ASN A 684 -5.08 5.08 -6.19
N HIS A 685 -5.65 3.97 -6.72
CA HIS A 685 -6.25 2.91 -5.94
C HIS A 685 -5.96 1.56 -6.62
N TYR A 686 -5.23 0.64 -5.97
CA TYR A 686 -4.60 -0.47 -6.68
C TYR A 686 -5.48 -1.69 -6.95
N SER A 687 -6.68 -1.80 -6.36
CA SER A 687 -7.49 -3.03 -6.36
C SER A 687 -7.76 -3.61 -7.75
N TYR A 688 -8.23 -2.80 -8.70
CA TYR A 688 -8.43 -3.25 -10.09
C TYR A 688 -7.12 -3.60 -10.82
N GLY A 689 -5.99 -3.25 -10.25
CA GLY A 689 -4.67 -3.63 -10.74
C GLY A 689 -4.30 -5.10 -10.49
N ALA A 690 -5.13 -5.83 -9.77
CA ALA A 690 -4.98 -7.28 -9.56
C ALA A 690 -4.81 -8.05 -10.87
N VAL A 691 -5.33 -7.52 -11.99
CA VAL A 691 -5.17 -8.10 -13.34
C VAL A 691 -3.71 -8.36 -13.74
N ALA A 692 -2.73 -7.65 -13.17
CA ALA A 692 -1.33 -7.91 -13.50
C ALA A 692 -0.81 -9.25 -12.99
N GLY A 693 -1.44 -9.87 -11.99
CA GLY A 693 -1.17 -11.26 -11.63
C GLY A 693 -1.36 -12.20 -12.82
N TRP A 694 -2.44 -12.00 -13.58
CA TRP A 694 -2.74 -12.75 -14.80
C TRP A 694 -1.71 -12.52 -15.92
N PHE A 695 -1.05 -11.34 -15.98
CA PHE A 695 0.02 -11.12 -16.96
C PHE A 695 1.19 -12.08 -16.71
N TYR A 696 1.53 -12.33 -15.45
CA TYR A 696 2.57 -13.29 -15.09
C TYR A 696 2.10 -14.73 -15.21
N SER A 697 0.95 -15.06 -14.62
CA SER A 697 0.46 -16.42 -14.52
C SER A 697 0.01 -17.00 -15.87
N THR A 698 -0.53 -16.16 -16.76
CA THR A 698 -1.13 -16.60 -18.03
C THR A 698 -0.42 -16.06 -19.26
N ILE A 699 -0.25 -14.73 -19.41
CA ILE A 699 0.43 -14.21 -20.62
C ILE A 699 1.86 -14.72 -20.68
N LEU A 700 2.61 -14.65 -19.57
CA LEU A 700 3.98 -15.20 -19.49
C LEU A 700 4.00 -16.69 -19.15
N GLY A 701 2.93 -17.20 -18.53
CA GLY A 701 2.81 -18.58 -18.09
C GLY A 701 3.70 -18.95 -16.92
N ILE A 702 4.03 -18.05 -16.01
CA ILE A 702 4.86 -18.32 -14.83
C ILE A 702 3.95 -18.47 -13.60
N ARG A 703 3.75 -19.70 -13.12
CA ARG A 703 2.88 -20.00 -11.98
C ARG A 703 3.64 -20.75 -10.87
N PRO A 704 3.42 -20.44 -9.57
CA PRO A 704 3.88 -21.30 -8.49
C PRO A 704 3.07 -22.60 -8.48
N ASN A 705 3.67 -23.67 -7.96
CA ASN A 705 2.92 -24.89 -7.63
C ASN A 705 2.53 -24.84 -6.14
N PRO A 706 1.23 -24.79 -5.78
CA PRO A 706 0.82 -24.73 -4.37
C PRO A 706 1.27 -25.93 -3.54
N SER A 707 1.45 -27.10 -4.15
CA SER A 707 1.96 -28.31 -3.48
C SER A 707 3.47 -28.27 -3.23
N LEU A 708 4.21 -27.45 -4.00
CA LEU A 708 5.65 -27.20 -3.87
C LEU A 708 5.91 -25.69 -3.92
N PRO A 709 5.52 -24.95 -2.86
CA PRO A 709 5.43 -23.49 -2.84
C PRO A 709 6.78 -22.80 -2.97
N GLY A 710 6.75 -21.47 -3.12
CA GLY A 710 7.93 -20.63 -3.27
C GLY A 710 8.65 -20.84 -4.59
N PHE A 711 7.95 -21.38 -5.61
CA PHE A 711 8.56 -21.74 -6.91
C PHE A 711 9.67 -22.80 -6.82
N ALA A 712 9.63 -23.67 -5.82
CA ALA A 712 10.48 -24.85 -5.80
C ALA A 712 10.22 -25.74 -7.04
N HIS A 713 8.94 -25.80 -7.44
CA HIS A 713 8.50 -26.32 -8.74
C HIS A 713 7.67 -25.25 -9.46
N ILE A 714 8.00 -24.95 -10.71
CA ILE A 714 7.39 -23.91 -11.52
C ILE A 714 6.45 -24.55 -12.54
N ILE A 715 5.20 -24.10 -12.57
CA ILE A 715 4.28 -24.47 -13.66
C ILE A 715 4.40 -23.41 -14.75
N LEU A 716 4.77 -23.85 -15.95
CA LEU A 716 4.85 -23.02 -17.14
C LEU A 716 3.64 -23.31 -18.02
N SER A 717 2.76 -22.31 -18.17
CA SER A 717 1.51 -22.48 -18.92
C SER A 717 1.19 -21.20 -19.70
N PRO A 718 2.04 -20.78 -20.68
CA PRO A 718 1.79 -19.58 -21.47
C PRO A 718 0.55 -19.75 -22.33
N GLN A 719 -0.30 -18.73 -22.34
CA GLN A 719 -1.46 -18.66 -23.22
C GLN A 719 -1.42 -17.35 -24.02
N PRO A 720 -0.63 -17.29 -25.09
CA PRO A 720 -0.63 -16.15 -26.01
C PRO A 720 -2.02 -15.94 -26.63
N GLY A 721 -2.46 -14.69 -26.78
CA GLY A 721 -3.79 -14.42 -27.32
C GLY A 721 -4.00 -12.95 -27.65
N GLY A 722 -5.26 -12.61 -27.99
CA GLY A 722 -5.61 -11.28 -28.46
C GLY A 722 -4.84 -10.89 -29.74
N ASP A 723 -4.47 -9.63 -29.83
CA ASP A 723 -3.64 -9.06 -30.91
C ASP A 723 -2.13 -9.03 -30.58
N LEU A 724 -1.73 -9.65 -29.46
CA LEU A 724 -0.34 -9.64 -29.03
C LEU A 724 0.55 -10.47 -29.95
N THR A 725 1.64 -9.86 -30.41
CA THR A 725 2.65 -10.52 -31.25
C THR A 725 3.86 -11.00 -30.45
N TRP A 726 4.08 -10.45 -29.27
CA TRP A 726 5.09 -10.88 -28.32
C TRP A 726 4.75 -10.41 -26.90
N ALA A 727 5.24 -11.15 -25.92
CA ALA A 727 5.32 -10.69 -24.53
C ALA A 727 6.63 -11.22 -23.89
N LYS A 728 7.12 -10.48 -22.90
CA LYS A 728 8.29 -10.85 -22.11
C LYS A 728 8.19 -10.27 -20.70
N GLY A 729 8.78 -10.96 -19.76
CA GLY A 729 8.83 -10.45 -18.39
C GLY A 729 9.56 -11.40 -17.45
N HIS A 730 9.58 -11.03 -16.19
CA HIS A 730 10.20 -11.84 -15.15
C HIS A 730 9.67 -11.48 -13.76
N THR A 731 9.86 -12.41 -12.84
CA THR A 731 9.74 -12.20 -11.40
C THR A 731 10.95 -12.80 -10.69
N THR A 732 11.15 -12.46 -9.43
CA THR A 732 12.18 -13.06 -8.59
C THR A 732 11.54 -13.96 -7.55
N THR A 733 12.12 -15.12 -7.34
CA THR A 733 11.69 -16.15 -6.40
C THR A 733 12.77 -16.37 -5.34
N PRO A 734 12.52 -17.10 -4.25
CA PRO A 734 13.57 -17.48 -3.30
C PRO A 734 14.77 -18.21 -3.93
N TYR A 735 14.58 -18.81 -5.08
CA TYR A 735 15.63 -19.53 -5.83
C TYR A 735 16.34 -18.67 -6.88
N GLY A 736 15.87 -17.44 -7.10
CA GLY A 736 16.40 -16.51 -8.08
C GLY A 736 15.38 -16.10 -9.14
N LYS A 737 15.86 -15.43 -10.18
CA LYS A 737 15.06 -14.85 -11.24
C LYS A 737 14.48 -15.91 -12.18
N VAL A 738 13.16 -15.88 -12.38
CA VAL A 738 12.43 -16.59 -13.43
C VAL A 738 12.03 -15.62 -14.50
N SER A 739 12.36 -15.87 -15.76
CA SER A 739 11.95 -15.02 -16.87
C SER A 739 11.35 -15.85 -18.01
N ALA A 740 10.32 -15.30 -18.63
CA ALA A 740 9.67 -15.90 -19.79
C ALA A 740 9.49 -14.86 -20.91
N GLN A 741 9.55 -15.34 -22.15
CA GLN A 741 9.18 -14.56 -23.32
C GLN A 741 8.63 -15.45 -24.40
N TRP A 742 7.69 -14.91 -25.16
CA TRP A 742 7.24 -15.54 -26.38
C TRP A 742 7.11 -14.55 -27.52
N LYS A 743 7.18 -15.06 -28.74
CA LYS A 743 7.01 -14.28 -29.97
C LYS A 743 6.27 -15.13 -30.99
N ARG A 744 5.26 -14.57 -31.64
CA ARG A 744 4.52 -15.16 -32.74
C ARG A 744 5.42 -15.30 -33.96
N LEU A 745 5.38 -16.49 -34.59
CA LEU A 745 6.12 -16.82 -35.80
C LEU A 745 5.24 -16.55 -37.04
N SER A 746 5.84 -16.55 -38.21
CA SER A 746 5.14 -16.33 -39.49
C SER A 746 4.16 -17.42 -39.86
N ASP A 747 4.34 -18.62 -39.32
CA ASP A 747 3.46 -19.79 -39.50
C ASP A 747 2.32 -19.88 -38.49
N GLY A 748 2.16 -18.86 -37.63
CA GLY A 748 1.11 -18.79 -36.62
C GLY A 748 1.49 -19.38 -35.26
N ARG A 749 2.54 -20.19 -35.18
CA ARG A 749 3.06 -20.77 -33.91
C ARG A 749 3.77 -19.73 -33.07
N TYR A 750 4.12 -20.11 -31.83
CA TYR A 750 4.85 -19.26 -30.90
C TYR A 750 6.17 -19.87 -30.50
N LYS A 751 7.24 -19.05 -30.54
CA LYS A 751 8.52 -19.39 -29.94
C LYS A 751 8.47 -18.94 -28.47
N TYR A 752 8.40 -19.89 -27.54
CA TYR A 752 8.43 -19.65 -26.09
C TYR A 752 9.83 -19.94 -25.55
N THR A 753 10.40 -19.02 -24.79
CA THR A 753 11.71 -19.18 -24.14
C THR A 753 11.59 -18.81 -22.66
N VAL A 754 12.06 -19.71 -21.81
CA VAL A 754 12.07 -19.50 -20.35
C VAL A 754 13.48 -19.69 -19.80
N ASN A 755 13.85 -18.86 -18.82
CA ASN A 755 15.06 -19.05 -18.02
C ASN A 755 14.64 -19.31 -16.58
N LEU A 756 15.15 -20.39 -16.00
CA LEU A 756 14.83 -20.91 -14.68
C LEU A 756 16.06 -20.87 -13.77
N PRO A 757 15.87 -20.69 -12.45
CA PRO A 757 16.93 -20.90 -11.48
C PRO A 757 17.41 -22.38 -11.52
N ALA A 758 18.70 -22.60 -11.36
CA ALA A 758 19.27 -23.97 -11.49
C ALA A 758 18.78 -24.97 -10.42
N GLN A 759 18.28 -24.45 -9.30
CA GLN A 759 17.81 -25.26 -8.16
C GLN A 759 16.32 -25.60 -8.21
N THR A 760 15.60 -25.16 -9.26
CA THR A 760 14.16 -25.40 -9.41
C THR A 760 13.90 -26.47 -10.46
N THR A 761 12.78 -27.17 -10.33
CA THR A 761 12.18 -27.98 -11.39
C THR A 761 11.02 -27.21 -12.02
N ALA A 762 10.59 -27.62 -13.21
CA ALA A 762 9.39 -27.04 -13.81
C ALA A 762 8.62 -28.08 -14.64
N THR A 763 7.36 -27.77 -14.90
CA THR A 763 6.54 -28.51 -15.88
C THR A 763 5.94 -27.51 -16.85
N LEU A 764 6.20 -27.70 -18.15
CA LEU A 764 5.47 -27.00 -19.21
C LEU A 764 4.16 -27.75 -19.46
N VAL A 765 3.06 -27.06 -19.31
CA VAL A 765 1.69 -27.54 -19.62
C VAL A 765 1.20 -26.79 -20.85
N HIS A 766 0.84 -27.52 -21.90
CA HIS A 766 0.37 -26.91 -23.15
C HIS A 766 -0.55 -27.90 -23.91
N ASN A 767 -1.75 -27.46 -24.26
CA ASN A 767 -2.77 -28.25 -24.98
C ASN A 767 -3.04 -29.64 -24.38
N GLY A 768 -3.02 -29.76 -23.04
CA GLY A 768 -3.24 -31.01 -22.33
C GLY A 768 -1.98 -31.86 -22.13
N ASP A 769 -0.89 -31.58 -22.83
CA ASP A 769 0.38 -32.23 -22.64
C ASP A 769 1.21 -31.61 -21.52
N SER A 770 2.06 -32.42 -20.88
CA SER A 770 2.96 -32.00 -19.82
C SER A 770 4.40 -32.43 -20.10
N ILE A 771 5.32 -31.48 -20.13
CA ILE A 771 6.75 -31.72 -20.33
C ILE A 771 7.49 -31.35 -19.05
N ALA A 772 8.08 -32.35 -18.40
CA ALA A 772 8.92 -32.14 -17.21
C ALA A 772 10.27 -31.53 -17.59
N LEU A 773 10.66 -30.48 -16.89
CA LEU A 773 11.95 -29.81 -17.04
C LEU A 773 12.80 -30.08 -15.81
N PRO A 774 13.87 -30.89 -15.94
CA PRO A 774 14.67 -31.27 -14.80
C PRO A 774 15.48 -30.09 -14.25
N GLN A 775 15.90 -30.25 -13.01
CA GLN A 775 16.81 -29.34 -12.34
C GLN A 775 18.15 -29.23 -13.10
N GLY A 776 18.73 -28.04 -13.11
CA GLY A 776 20.10 -27.81 -13.67
C GLY A 776 20.12 -27.13 -15.04
N THR A 777 19.12 -27.32 -15.88
CA THR A 777 19.05 -26.64 -17.19
C THR A 777 18.42 -25.26 -17.02
N ARG A 778 19.18 -24.20 -17.31
CA ARG A 778 18.75 -22.81 -17.05
C ARG A 778 17.87 -22.23 -18.14
N ARG A 779 18.01 -22.65 -19.39
CA ARG A 779 17.29 -22.08 -20.53
C ARG A 779 16.62 -23.14 -21.38
N HIS A 780 15.33 -22.98 -21.61
CA HIS A 780 14.55 -23.86 -22.48
C HIS A 780 13.86 -22.99 -23.56
N THR A 781 13.70 -23.60 -24.74
CA THR A 781 13.00 -22.97 -25.87
C THR A 781 12.08 -23.97 -26.52
N PHE A 782 10.86 -23.61 -26.75
CA PHE A 782 9.79 -24.43 -27.33
C PHE A 782 9.17 -23.72 -28.52
N ILE A 783 8.65 -24.50 -29.47
CA ILE A 783 7.72 -24.01 -30.49
C ILE A 783 6.36 -24.58 -30.13
N LEU A 784 5.42 -23.70 -29.82
CA LEU A 784 4.09 -24.04 -29.33
C LEU A 784 3.04 -23.68 -30.38
N ASP A 785 2.08 -24.57 -30.59
CA ASP A 785 0.89 -24.31 -31.39
C ASP A 785 -0.12 -23.49 -30.55
N LEU A 786 -1.02 -22.77 -31.20
CA LEU A 786 -2.13 -22.07 -30.53
C LEU A 786 -3.21 -23.04 -30.10
#